data_5b0c235cc2179826ab5c819b0f0bec3d
#
_entry.id   5b0c235cc2179826ab5c819b0f0bec3d
#
_cell.length_a   1.000
_cell.length_b   1.000
_cell.length_c   1.000
_cell.angle_alpha   90.00
_cell.angle_beta   90.00
_cell.angle_gamma   90.00
#
_symmetry.space_group_name_H-M   'P 1'
#
loop_
_entity.id
_entity.type
_entity.pdbx_description
1 polymer ?
#
loop_
_entity_poly.entity_id
_entity_poly.type
_entity_poly.pdbx_seq_one_letter_code
_entity_poly.pdbx_strand_id
1 'polypeptide(L)'
;MESESDSNLSTQLSKEEVIKNEEIKNFDNLINTFKNDQVPVNMIYIDIFNSIVEKRLKLILEPIPDYLYIWKAIQTIRILTRNKTIQNEMYKENHIHIYKLCFEKLVGAVNKTNGKVVESAITELMSIIQRYFYSKHDKEEQIREKFINLIIDSDIIDNMILMYSSENESTIKLLASIFNKEVYSILNREIVIQKFTDKKNIKILLDILENKIKGNRPSSSLSNNSKYNSNQNGLGINAILDIFWFLIIHKKEDCFINRFISLKGNKIIFEIIKINYDNEIGKSNQKRALYIIQYLEKKIDSKKFNDIQSFIEFYEYILENKVNEEDILIIELSIRCFYYFASNFELAIITKSRWSILLFRFLLQISSKIKDLKDAEEQKKLIASQCHIIRILRQIYSFERNRNIFTQMIPQNIFKIFNALPLGWELGTEHNFTESINSLSTDEIDTISQKVNRILFSPTSGEGGVSDYKILEMIGKGGFGSVYKVENSKDNKQYAMKMVKLEPEQIHFFQEHPNEMVQAINEIKIWKKLKHPNIINYDSSFLIKENCYIIMELVEGLSLGEYISYLKDNNRTIDKDITIKILLQVVSGLRYMHKNANVIFRDLNPNNIMLDYSFNVKLIDFGLAVEEGKTKKVSNILNQSVQFVFEGSVMYSSPEVMKNEIISYESDIWALGCIIYEMIKLKPPFSGDYSLTVANNVCEGKYEKLNNNDFIEKEIIKLVQNCLVVDRKKRYNIDNVCQLLGPFLFDYISEIKNE
;
A
#
# COMPACT_ATOMS: atom_id res chain seq x y z
N MET A 1 -45.82 63.10 -23.27
CA MET A 1 -44.87 62.84 -24.34
C MET A 1 -43.66 62.26 -23.72
N GLU A 2 -43.58 60.94 -23.76
CA GLU A 2 -42.46 60.01 -23.41
C GLU A 2 -43.07 58.75 -22.87
N SER A 3 -43.61 57.91 -23.70
CA SER A 3 -43.97 56.50 -23.38
C SER A 3 -44.46 55.83 -24.64
N GLU A 4 -43.54 55.51 -25.55
CA GLU A 4 -43.76 54.54 -26.63
C GLU A 4 -42.45 54.37 -27.43
N SER A 5 -41.49 53.60 -26.84
CA SER A 5 -40.33 53.15 -27.61
C SER A 5 -39.65 51.87 -27.10
N ASP A 6 -40.35 51.03 -26.32
CA ASP A 6 -39.74 49.81 -25.78
C ASP A 6 -40.45 48.49 -26.17
N SER A 7 -41.03 48.38 -27.36
CA SER A 7 -41.72 47.13 -27.76
C SER A 7 -41.33 46.58 -29.16
N ASN A 8 -40.17 46.93 -29.71
CA ASN A 8 -39.74 46.36 -30.98
C ASN A 8 -38.24 46.03 -31.04
N LEU A 9 -37.71 45.31 -30.05
CA LEU A 9 -36.51 44.52 -30.17
C LEU A 9 -36.86 43.04 -30.43
N SER A 10 -37.65 42.77 -31.44
CA SER A 10 -37.66 41.48 -32.11
C SER A 10 -36.31 41.36 -32.85
N THR A 11 -35.39 40.57 -32.29
CA THR A 11 -34.11 40.20 -32.86
C THR A 11 -34.31 39.79 -34.32
N GLN A 12 -33.99 40.68 -35.29
CA GLN A 12 -33.73 40.25 -36.65
C GLN A 12 -32.48 39.36 -36.62
N LEU A 13 -32.68 38.02 -36.70
CA LEU A 13 -31.61 37.08 -36.93
C LEU A 13 -30.74 37.58 -38.08
N SER A 14 -29.44 37.57 -37.94
CA SER A 14 -28.52 37.89 -39.03
C SER A 14 -28.79 36.97 -40.22
N LYS A 15 -28.50 37.39 -41.43
CA LYS A 15 -28.66 36.53 -42.63
C LYS A 15 -27.92 35.20 -42.46
N GLU A 16 -26.79 35.19 -41.76
CA GLU A 16 -26.01 33.99 -41.47
C GLU A 16 -26.73 33.07 -40.47
N GLU A 17 -27.39 33.59 -39.46
CA GLU A 17 -28.18 32.79 -38.49
C GLU A 17 -29.40 32.17 -39.17
N VAL A 18 -30.04 32.85 -40.09
CA VAL A 18 -31.15 32.30 -40.90
C VAL A 18 -30.67 31.13 -41.76
N ILE A 19 -29.51 31.27 -42.42
CA ILE A 19 -28.91 30.21 -43.24
C ILE A 19 -28.51 29.02 -42.35
N LYS A 20 -27.86 29.23 -41.21
CA LYS A 20 -27.48 28.16 -40.28
C LYS A 20 -28.71 27.39 -39.76
N ASN A 21 -29.78 28.08 -39.41
CA ASN A 21 -31.03 27.48 -38.98
C ASN A 21 -31.72 26.62 -40.06
N GLU A 22 -31.68 27.07 -41.32
CA GLU A 22 -32.21 26.32 -42.46
C GLU A 22 -31.36 25.07 -42.76
N GLU A 23 -30.03 25.17 -42.65
CA GLU A 23 -29.14 24.03 -42.79
C GLU A 23 -29.31 23.01 -41.64
N ILE A 24 -29.54 23.43 -40.40
CA ILE A 24 -29.89 22.53 -39.28
C ILE A 24 -31.16 21.74 -39.59
N LYS A 25 -32.20 22.37 -40.13
CA LYS A 25 -33.42 21.68 -40.56
C LYS A 25 -33.14 20.66 -41.67
N ASN A 26 -32.27 21.00 -42.61
CA ASN A 26 -31.86 20.08 -43.67
C ASN A 26 -31.07 18.88 -43.12
N PHE A 27 -30.20 19.10 -42.15
CA PHE A 27 -29.50 18.02 -41.44
C PHE A 27 -30.49 17.11 -40.69
N ASP A 28 -31.45 17.68 -39.96
CA ASP A 28 -32.48 16.92 -39.27
C ASP A 28 -33.36 16.09 -40.23
N ASN A 29 -33.69 16.63 -41.40
CA ASN A 29 -34.42 15.90 -42.42
C ASN A 29 -33.60 14.71 -42.94
N LEU A 30 -32.30 14.90 -43.28
CA LEU A 30 -31.42 13.81 -43.69
C LEU A 30 -31.24 12.75 -42.59
N ILE A 31 -31.06 13.17 -41.34
CA ILE A 31 -30.93 12.30 -40.18
C ILE A 31 -32.18 11.45 -40.02
N ASN A 32 -33.37 12.07 -40.11
CA ASN A 32 -34.65 11.37 -39.94
C ASN A 32 -34.94 10.42 -41.10
N THR A 33 -34.63 10.82 -42.33
CA THR A 33 -34.82 10.02 -43.56
C THR A 33 -34.01 8.71 -43.47
N PHE A 34 -32.77 8.77 -43.03
CA PHE A 34 -31.87 7.59 -42.97
C PHE A 34 -31.62 7.05 -41.57
N LYS A 35 -32.45 7.38 -40.61
CA LYS A 35 -32.27 6.92 -39.23
C LYS A 35 -32.20 5.40 -39.12
N ASN A 36 -33.06 4.71 -39.84
CA ASN A 36 -33.20 3.23 -39.83
C ASN A 36 -32.84 2.59 -41.19
N ASP A 37 -32.66 3.36 -42.26
CA ASP A 37 -32.46 2.86 -43.61
C ASP A 37 -31.01 2.98 -44.08
N GLN A 38 -30.68 2.18 -45.11
CA GLN A 38 -29.39 2.33 -45.81
C GLN A 38 -29.38 3.59 -46.67
N VAL A 39 -28.28 4.35 -46.61
CA VAL A 39 -28.06 5.49 -47.48
C VAL A 39 -27.79 4.99 -48.90
N PRO A 40 -28.57 5.37 -49.93
CA PRO A 40 -28.36 4.92 -51.30
C PRO A 40 -27.05 5.43 -51.88
N VAL A 41 -26.49 4.69 -52.84
CA VAL A 41 -25.29 5.12 -53.59
C VAL A 41 -25.68 6.17 -54.58
N ASN A 42 -25.52 7.46 -54.22
CA ASN A 42 -25.79 8.59 -55.11
C ASN A 42 -24.68 9.64 -54.93
N MET A 43 -24.18 10.19 -56.02
CA MET A 43 -23.16 11.24 -56.04
C MET A 43 -23.56 12.46 -55.22
N ILE A 44 -24.85 12.78 -55.16
CA ILE A 44 -25.38 13.90 -54.36
C ILE A 44 -25.00 13.76 -52.90
N TYR A 45 -25.09 12.54 -52.32
CA TYR A 45 -24.72 12.32 -50.89
C TYR A 45 -23.20 12.39 -50.67
N ILE A 46 -22.39 12.05 -51.68
CA ILE A 46 -20.93 12.22 -51.64
C ILE A 46 -20.60 13.72 -51.65
N ASP A 47 -21.24 14.50 -52.47
CA ASP A 47 -21.03 15.95 -52.55
C ASP A 47 -21.50 16.65 -51.27
N ILE A 48 -22.64 16.25 -50.72
CA ILE A 48 -23.12 16.71 -49.41
C ILE A 48 -22.08 16.38 -48.31
N PHE A 49 -21.60 15.14 -48.27
CA PHE A 49 -20.59 14.70 -47.31
C PHE A 49 -19.32 15.55 -47.40
N ASN A 50 -18.74 15.67 -48.60
CA ASN A 50 -17.54 16.47 -48.84
C ASN A 50 -17.75 17.94 -48.45
N SER A 51 -18.90 18.54 -48.82
CA SER A 51 -19.24 19.92 -48.46
C SER A 51 -19.35 20.11 -46.93
N ILE A 52 -19.93 19.15 -46.21
CA ILE A 52 -20.02 19.21 -44.76
C ILE A 52 -18.60 19.16 -44.14
N VAL A 53 -17.79 18.22 -44.55
CA VAL A 53 -16.44 18.03 -43.97
C VAL A 53 -15.54 19.21 -44.29
N GLU A 54 -15.46 19.60 -45.56
CA GLU A 54 -14.48 20.59 -46.01
C GLU A 54 -14.87 22.04 -45.70
N LYS A 55 -16.16 22.35 -45.63
CA LYS A 55 -16.64 23.72 -45.45
C LYS A 55 -17.29 23.95 -44.11
N ARG A 56 -18.18 23.04 -43.65
CA ARG A 56 -19.02 23.25 -42.48
C ARG A 56 -18.35 22.92 -41.17
N LEU A 57 -17.59 21.83 -41.10
CA LEU A 57 -16.85 21.51 -39.88
C LEU A 57 -15.73 22.51 -39.54
N LYS A 58 -15.21 23.22 -40.55
CA LYS A 58 -14.22 24.29 -40.33
C LYS A 58 -14.75 25.48 -39.53
N LEU A 59 -16.07 25.65 -39.43
CA LEU A 59 -16.70 26.65 -38.56
C LEU A 59 -16.41 26.44 -37.07
N ILE A 60 -15.90 25.29 -36.67
CA ILE A 60 -15.38 25.07 -35.31
C ILE A 60 -14.21 26.01 -34.96
N LEU A 61 -13.56 26.58 -35.94
CA LEU A 61 -12.45 27.52 -35.79
C LEU A 61 -12.89 28.96 -35.54
N GLU A 62 -14.18 29.25 -35.63
CA GLU A 62 -14.73 30.56 -35.31
C GLU A 62 -14.45 30.92 -33.84
N PRO A 63 -14.31 32.21 -33.50
CA PRO A 63 -14.10 32.64 -32.12
C PRO A 63 -15.21 32.19 -31.17
N ILE A 64 -16.44 32.12 -31.66
CA ILE A 64 -17.63 31.63 -30.93
C ILE A 64 -18.34 30.61 -31.83
N PRO A 65 -17.92 29.32 -31.77
CA PRO A 65 -18.51 28.27 -32.57
C PRO A 65 -19.97 27.98 -32.20
N ASP A 66 -20.84 27.78 -33.20
CA ASP A 66 -22.17 27.23 -32.96
C ASP A 66 -22.09 25.71 -32.79
N TYR A 67 -22.01 25.27 -31.54
CA TYR A 67 -21.85 23.83 -31.19
C TYR A 67 -23.07 22.98 -31.61
N LEU A 68 -24.28 23.55 -31.64
CA LEU A 68 -25.48 22.83 -32.09
C LEU A 68 -25.39 22.54 -33.60
N TYR A 69 -24.99 23.52 -34.39
CA TYR A 69 -24.78 23.36 -35.82
C TYR A 69 -23.69 22.32 -36.11
N ILE A 70 -22.56 22.40 -35.41
CA ILE A 70 -21.44 21.46 -35.58
C ILE A 70 -21.87 20.05 -35.19
N TRP A 71 -22.59 19.88 -34.06
CA TRP A 71 -23.14 18.58 -33.67
C TRP A 71 -24.03 17.97 -34.75
N LYS A 72 -24.98 18.74 -35.30
CA LYS A 72 -25.87 18.28 -36.36
C LYS A 72 -25.12 17.91 -37.66
N ALA A 73 -24.09 18.68 -38.01
CA ALA A 73 -23.21 18.37 -39.13
C ALA A 73 -22.46 17.02 -38.91
N ILE A 74 -21.87 16.81 -37.73
CA ILE A 74 -21.17 15.57 -37.39
C ILE A 74 -22.15 14.37 -37.35
N GLN A 75 -23.36 14.55 -36.80
CA GLN A 75 -24.40 13.54 -36.79
C GLN A 75 -24.82 13.13 -38.22
N THR A 76 -24.94 14.09 -39.12
CA THR A 76 -25.22 13.83 -40.54
C THR A 76 -24.10 13.04 -41.19
N ILE A 77 -22.82 13.40 -40.95
CA ILE A 77 -21.67 12.65 -41.43
C ILE A 77 -21.72 11.20 -40.95
N ARG A 78 -21.99 10.97 -39.65
CA ARG A 78 -22.10 9.61 -39.11
C ARG A 78 -23.14 8.76 -39.82
N ILE A 79 -24.24 9.34 -40.18
CA ILE A 79 -25.31 8.64 -40.91
C ILE A 79 -24.93 8.37 -42.35
N LEU A 80 -24.43 9.37 -43.09
CA LEU A 80 -23.98 9.23 -44.47
C LEU A 80 -22.88 8.15 -44.59
N THR A 81 -21.98 8.06 -43.65
CA THR A 81 -20.89 7.06 -43.63
C THR A 81 -21.35 5.61 -43.37
N ARG A 82 -22.67 5.34 -43.24
CA ARG A 82 -23.22 3.98 -43.34
C ARG A 82 -23.12 3.43 -44.78
N ASN A 83 -23.06 4.29 -45.76
CA ASN A 83 -22.81 3.90 -47.14
C ASN A 83 -21.33 3.66 -47.37
N LYS A 84 -20.97 2.51 -47.95
CA LYS A 84 -19.59 2.05 -48.12
C LYS A 84 -18.79 2.94 -49.08
N THR A 85 -19.44 3.49 -50.09
CA THR A 85 -18.80 4.41 -51.06
C THR A 85 -18.46 5.74 -50.40
N ILE A 86 -19.37 6.28 -49.58
CA ILE A 86 -19.14 7.50 -48.81
C ILE A 86 -18.10 7.24 -47.70
N GLN A 87 -18.08 6.05 -47.15
CA GLN A 87 -17.06 5.64 -46.16
C GLN A 87 -15.65 5.76 -46.76
N ASN A 88 -15.44 5.48 -48.04
CA ASN A 88 -14.14 5.61 -48.67
C ASN A 88 -13.69 7.08 -48.77
N GLU A 89 -14.62 8.03 -48.86
CA GLU A 89 -14.30 9.46 -48.85
C GLU A 89 -13.76 9.93 -47.49
N MET A 90 -14.13 9.24 -46.37
CA MET A 90 -13.64 9.56 -45.05
C MET A 90 -12.11 9.42 -44.94
N TYR A 91 -11.50 8.55 -45.74
CA TYR A 91 -10.07 8.24 -45.65
C TYR A 91 -9.18 9.27 -46.38
N LYS A 92 -9.75 10.34 -47.00
CA LYS A 92 -8.96 11.43 -47.55
C LYS A 92 -8.17 12.13 -46.43
N GLU A 93 -6.89 12.38 -46.66
CA GLU A 93 -5.98 12.96 -45.66
C GLU A 93 -6.47 14.32 -45.11
N ASN A 94 -7.04 15.15 -46.00
CA ASN A 94 -7.64 16.43 -45.61
C ASN A 94 -8.82 16.28 -44.66
N HIS A 95 -9.65 15.24 -44.84
CA HIS A 95 -10.80 14.97 -43.96
C HIS A 95 -10.36 14.48 -42.59
N ILE A 96 -9.36 13.64 -42.53
CA ILE A 96 -8.77 13.14 -41.28
C ILE A 96 -8.24 14.32 -40.46
N HIS A 97 -7.55 15.25 -41.07
CA HIS A 97 -7.05 16.44 -40.39
C HIS A 97 -8.18 17.31 -39.80
N ILE A 98 -9.29 17.45 -40.54
CA ILE A 98 -10.45 18.21 -40.06
C ILE A 98 -11.11 17.51 -38.85
N TYR A 99 -11.26 16.19 -38.87
CA TYR A 99 -11.79 15.45 -37.72
C TYR A 99 -10.91 15.62 -36.50
N LYS A 100 -9.60 15.56 -36.65
CA LYS A 100 -8.64 15.85 -35.60
C LYS A 100 -8.88 17.22 -34.96
N LEU A 101 -8.93 18.26 -35.81
CA LEU A 101 -9.11 19.63 -35.38
C LEU A 101 -10.46 19.84 -34.66
N CYS A 102 -11.55 19.23 -35.20
CA CYS A 102 -12.85 19.25 -34.55
C CYS A 102 -12.80 18.59 -33.16
N PHE A 103 -12.13 17.47 -33.05
CA PHE A 103 -12.01 16.76 -31.78
C PHE A 103 -11.27 17.59 -30.73
N GLU A 104 -10.11 18.15 -31.09
CA GLU A 104 -9.32 19.01 -30.19
C GLU A 104 -10.12 20.21 -29.68
N LYS A 105 -10.85 20.88 -30.57
CA LYS A 105 -11.66 22.06 -30.21
C LYS A 105 -12.89 21.72 -29.39
N LEU A 106 -13.58 20.63 -29.70
CA LEU A 106 -14.74 20.16 -28.93
C LEU A 106 -14.34 19.76 -27.53
N VAL A 107 -13.27 18.96 -27.36
CA VAL A 107 -12.81 18.54 -26.03
C VAL A 107 -12.38 19.75 -25.20
N GLY A 108 -11.69 20.71 -25.80
CA GLY A 108 -11.32 21.97 -25.11
C GLY A 108 -12.52 22.83 -24.70
N ALA A 109 -13.71 22.59 -25.26
CA ALA A 109 -14.94 23.33 -24.99
C ALA A 109 -15.87 22.68 -23.93
N VAL A 110 -15.70 21.40 -23.61
CA VAL A 110 -16.59 20.62 -22.67
C VAL A 110 -16.85 21.39 -21.38
N ASN A 111 -15.83 22.01 -20.83
CA ASN A 111 -15.93 22.68 -19.52
C ASN A 111 -16.31 24.18 -19.62
N LYS A 112 -16.53 24.72 -20.84
CA LYS A 112 -16.68 26.16 -21.04
C LYS A 112 -18.11 26.60 -21.37
N THR A 113 -18.89 25.81 -22.10
CA THR A 113 -20.25 26.18 -22.57
C THR A 113 -21.09 24.96 -22.92
N ASN A 114 -22.43 25.03 -22.75
CA ASN A 114 -23.44 24.04 -23.22
C ASN A 114 -22.96 22.57 -23.24
N GLY A 115 -22.41 22.07 -22.13
CA GLY A 115 -21.68 20.81 -22.04
C GLY A 115 -22.35 19.58 -22.69
N LYS A 116 -23.69 19.45 -22.59
CA LYS A 116 -24.42 18.32 -23.19
C LYS A 116 -24.38 18.28 -24.73
N VAL A 117 -24.45 19.43 -25.40
CA VAL A 117 -24.39 19.51 -26.87
C VAL A 117 -22.98 19.18 -27.35
N VAL A 118 -21.98 19.72 -26.69
CA VAL A 118 -20.57 19.46 -26.98
C VAL A 118 -20.22 18.00 -26.76
N GLU A 119 -20.64 17.40 -25.64
CA GLU A 119 -20.48 15.96 -25.38
C GLU A 119 -21.17 15.10 -26.46
N SER A 120 -22.36 15.46 -26.87
CA SER A 120 -23.06 14.75 -27.94
C SER A 120 -22.29 14.85 -29.28
N ALA A 121 -21.74 16.00 -29.61
CA ALA A 121 -20.91 16.17 -30.79
C ALA A 121 -19.63 15.33 -30.73
N ILE A 122 -18.97 15.27 -29.56
CA ILE A 122 -17.79 14.43 -29.33
C ILE A 122 -18.16 12.94 -29.48
N THR A 123 -19.28 12.51 -28.92
CA THR A 123 -19.74 11.11 -28.99
C THR A 123 -19.97 10.70 -30.44
N GLU A 124 -20.60 11.57 -31.25
CA GLU A 124 -20.82 11.31 -32.68
C GLU A 124 -19.50 11.25 -33.47
N LEU A 125 -18.57 12.17 -33.19
CA LEU A 125 -17.25 12.19 -33.81
C LEU A 125 -16.42 10.96 -33.44
N MET A 126 -16.45 10.56 -32.18
CA MET A 126 -15.80 9.33 -31.72
C MET A 126 -16.39 8.07 -32.38
N SER A 127 -17.71 8.06 -32.66
CA SER A 127 -18.35 6.96 -33.40
C SER A 127 -17.86 6.89 -34.84
N ILE A 128 -17.56 8.02 -35.45
CA ILE A 128 -16.94 8.10 -36.79
C ILE A 128 -15.51 7.54 -36.70
N ILE A 129 -14.72 8.04 -35.74
CA ILE A 129 -13.34 7.59 -35.47
C ILE A 129 -13.29 6.09 -35.23
N GLN A 130 -14.18 5.55 -34.42
CA GLN A 130 -14.27 4.13 -34.15
C GLN A 130 -14.40 3.27 -35.42
N ARG A 131 -15.11 3.74 -36.42
CA ARG A 131 -15.24 3.01 -37.70
C ARG A 131 -13.91 2.85 -38.41
N TYR A 132 -12.99 3.81 -38.28
CA TYR A 132 -11.64 3.69 -38.84
C TYR A 132 -10.86 2.52 -38.19
N PHE A 133 -11.09 2.24 -36.93
CA PHE A 133 -10.40 1.14 -36.21
C PHE A 133 -10.94 -0.25 -36.57
N TYR A 134 -12.21 -0.35 -37.02
CA TYR A 134 -12.87 -1.65 -37.24
C TYR A 134 -13.01 -2.02 -38.73
N SER A 135 -12.44 -1.27 -39.66
CA SER A 135 -12.47 -1.62 -41.08
C SER A 135 -11.62 -2.89 -41.36
N LYS A 136 -12.20 -3.85 -42.08
CA LYS A 136 -11.62 -5.19 -42.32
C LYS A 136 -10.88 -5.33 -43.66
N HIS A 137 -10.66 -4.25 -44.43
CA HIS A 137 -10.08 -4.34 -45.77
C HIS A 137 -8.59 -4.00 -45.80
N ASP A 138 -7.77 -4.85 -46.46
CA ASP A 138 -6.31 -4.73 -46.53
C ASP A 138 -5.79 -3.43 -47.14
N LYS A 139 -6.53 -2.83 -48.11
CA LYS A 139 -6.16 -1.53 -48.71
C LYS A 139 -6.34 -0.36 -47.74
N GLU A 140 -7.13 -0.55 -46.66
CA GLU A 140 -7.44 0.49 -45.67
C GLU A 140 -6.44 0.46 -44.51
N GLU A 141 -5.57 -0.56 -44.43
CA GLU A 141 -4.63 -0.71 -43.32
C GLU A 141 -3.59 0.43 -43.29
N GLN A 142 -3.04 0.83 -44.40
CA GLN A 142 -2.09 1.95 -44.48
C GLN A 142 -2.74 3.31 -44.10
N ILE A 143 -3.99 3.50 -44.48
CA ILE A 143 -4.75 4.73 -44.18
C ILE A 143 -5.13 4.73 -42.71
N ARG A 144 -5.56 3.57 -42.19
CA ARG A 144 -5.81 3.36 -40.77
C ARG A 144 -4.56 3.66 -39.94
N GLU A 145 -3.40 3.17 -40.35
CA GLU A 145 -2.13 3.42 -39.66
C GLU A 145 -1.77 4.91 -39.66
N LYS A 146 -1.94 5.63 -40.80
CA LYS A 146 -1.74 7.09 -40.87
C LYS A 146 -2.68 7.82 -39.90
N PHE A 147 -3.95 7.41 -39.83
CA PHE A 147 -4.94 8.04 -38.95
C PHE A 147 -4.60 7.78 -37.46
N ILE A 148 -4.23 6.56 -37.14
CA ILE A 148 -3.81 6.18 -35.77
C ILE A 148 -2.60 7.01 -35.38
N ASN A 149 -1.59 7.11 -36.24
CA ASN A 149 -0.38 7.88 -35.95
C ASN A 149 -0.70 9.39 -35.78
N LEU A 150 -1.62 9.94 -36.56
CA LEU A 150 -2.08 11.33 -36.41
C LEU A 150 -2.77 11.58 -35.05
N ILE A 151 -3.54 10.62 -34.55
CA ILE A 151 -4.17 10.70 -33.22
C ILE A 151 -3.12 10.56 -32.13
N ILE A 152 -2.17 9.66 -32.31
CA ILE A 152 -1.11 9.34 -31.32
C ILE A 152 -0.12 10.51 -31.18
N ASP A 153 0.23 11.17 -32.28
CA ASP A 153 1.17 12.30 -32.30
C ASP A 153 0.58 13.62 -31.76
N SER A 154 -0.68 13.61 -31.35
CA SER A 154 -1.37 14.81 -30.88
C SER A 154 -1.72 14.71 -29.40
N ASP A 155 -2.09 15.85 -28.78
CA ASP A 155 -2.64 15.90 -27.42
C ASP A 155 -4.06 15.32 -27.29
N ILE A 156 -4.57 14.70 -28.40
CA ILE A 156 -5.90 14.06 -28.39
C ILE A 156 -6.01 12.99 -27.34
N ILE A 157 -4.95 12.17 -27.13
CA ILE A 157 -4.97 11.12 -26.12
C ILE A 157 -5.13 11.71 -24.73
N ASP A 158 -4.42 12.78 -24.39
CA ASP A 158 -4.53 13.47 -23.11
C ASP A 158 -5.95 14.01 -22.90
N ASN A 159 -6.56 14.54 -23.97
CA ASN A 159 -7.95 15.00 -23.98
C ASN A 159 -8.95 13.83 -23.87
N MET A 160 -8.70 12.69 -24.51
CA MET A 160 -9.51 11.48 -24.36
C MET A 160 -9.47 10.94 -22.93
N ILE A 161 -8.33 11.01 -22.27
CA ILE A 161 -8.19 10.64 -20.83
C ILE A 161 -9.12 11.51 -19.96
N LEU A 162 -9.17 12.81 -20.21
CA LEU A 162 -10.08 13.72 -19.51
C LEU A 162 -11.57 13.36 -19.72
N MET A 163 -11.92 12.80 -20.88
CA MET A 163 -13.30 12.39 -21.18
C MET A 163 -13.83 11.22 -20.35
N TYR A 164 -12.96 10.48 -19.63
CA TYR A 164 -13.42 9.49 -18.65
C TYR A 164 -14.18 10.11 -17.46
N SER A 165 -14.08 11.43 -17.28
CA SER A 165 -14.91 12.18 -16.32
C SER A 165 -16.38 12.31 -16.74
N SER A 166 -16.70 12.09 -18.02
CA SER A 166 -18.06 12.22 -18.57
C SER A 166 -19.08 11.35 -17.83
N GLU A 167 -20.28 11.86 -17.66
CA GLU A 167 -21.45 11.12 -17.17
C GLU A 167 -22.20 10.40 -18.29
N ASN A 168 -21.86 10.65 -19.56
CA ASN A 168 -22.54 10.05 -20.71
C ASN A 168 -22.05 8.61 -20.94
N GLU A 169 -22.94 7.65 -20.71
CA GLU A 169 -22.67 6.22 -20.89
C GLU A 169 -22.14 5.87 -22.30
N SER A 170 -22.70 6.50 -23.33
CA SER A 170 -22.29 6.26 -24.72
C SER A 170 -20.83 6.71 -24.94
N THR A 171 -20.44 7.84 -24.37
CA THR A 171 -19.05 8.35 -24.42
C THR A 171 -18.09 7.38 -23.76
N ILE A 172 -18.42 6.90 -22.56
CA ILE A 172 -17.59 5.94 -21.82
C ILE A 172 -17.47 4.60 -22.57
N LYS A 173 -18.59 4.07 -23.09
CA LYS A 173 -18.59 2.83 -23.89
C LYS A 173 -17.73 2.96 -25.14
N LEU A 174 -17.76 4.12 -25.78
CA LEU A 174 -16.98 4.40 -26.96
C LEU A 174 -15.47 4.49 -26.64
N LEU A 175 -15.09 5.22 -25.59
CA LEU A 175 -13.71 5.27 -25.09
C LEU A 175 -13.19 3.88 -24.78
N ALA A 176 -13.96 3.10 -24.02
CA ALA A 176 -13.63 1.71 -23.69
C ALA A 176 -13.43 0.87 -24.96
N SER A 177 -14.28 1.06 -26.00
CA SER A 177 -14.14 0.31 -27.24
C SER A 177 -12.91 0.71 -28.06
N ILE A 178 -12.48 1.97 -27.99
CA ILE A 178 -11.29 2.45 -28.68
C ILE A 178 -10.03 1.92 -28.02
N PHE A 179 -10.00 1.89 -26.68
CA PHE A 179 -8.81 1.49 -25.91
C PHE A 179 -8.74 -0.01 -25.60
N ASN A 180 -9.84 -0.70 -25.34
CA ASN A 180 -9.85 -2.01 -24.68
C ASN A 180 -10.12 -3.23 -25.58
N LYS A 181 -10.27 -3.13 -26.92
CA LYS A 181 -10.48 -4.33 -27.74
C LYS A 181 -9.18 -5.02 -28.14
N GLU A 182 -9.08 -6.30 -27.76
CA GLU A 182 -7.90 -7.16 -27.78
C GLU A 182 -7.15 -7.25 -29.14
N VAL A 183 -7.82 -7.10 -30.26
CA VAL A 183 -7.20 -7.37 -31.58
C VAL A 183 -6.68 -6.11 -32.28
N TYR A 184 -7.23 -4.93 -31.97
CA TYR A 184 -6.90 -3.67 -32.62
C TYR A 184 -6.69 -2.51 -31.65
N SER A 185 -6.38 -2.80 -30.40
CA SER A 185 -6.24 -1.81 -29.35
C SER A 185 -5.11 -0.82 -29.63
N ILE A 186 -5.45 0.46 -29.61
CA ILE A 186 -4.46 1.55 -29.65
C ILE A 186 -3.48 1.42 -28.46
N LEU A 187 -3.92 0.86 -27.34
CA LEU A 187 -3.09 0.63 -26.16
C LEU A 187 -1.85 -0.27 -26.41
N ASN A 188 -1.89 -1.12 -27.45
CA ASN A 188 -0.72 -1.94 -27.79
C ASN A 188 0.46 -1.15 -28.37
N ARG A 189 0.29 0.15 -28.67
CA ARG A 189 1.35 0.99 -29.20
C ARG A 189 2.18 1.62 -28.11
N GLU A 190 3.48 1.56 -28.27
CA GLU A 190 4.42 2.03 -27.24
C GLU A 190 4.22 3.51 -26.86
N ILE A 191 3.93 4.38 -27.84
CA ILE A 191 3.67 5.80 -27.60
C ILE A 191 2.41 6.01 -26.74
N VAL A 192 1.35 5.22 -26.99
CA VAL A 192 0.12 5.29 -26.20
C VAL A 192 0.36 4.79 -24.79
N ILE A 193 1.09 3.68 -24.64
CA ILE A 193 1.51 3.16 -23.34
C ILE A 193 2.32 4.23 -22.59
N GLN A 194 3.26 4.91 -23.25
CA GLN A 194 4.01 6.00 -22.64
C GLN A 194 3.11 7.13 -22.14
N LYS A 195 2.13 7.57 -22.94
CA LYS A 195 1.16 8.61 -22.52
C LYS A 195 0.35 8.17 -21.29
N PHE A 196 -0.18 6.94 -21.28
CA PHE A 196 -0.94 6.43 -20.14
C PHE A 196 -0.07 6.11 -18.91
N THR A 197 1.22 5.86 -19.08
CA THR A 197 2.17 5.66 -17.96
C THR A 197 2.80 6.97 -17.49
N ASP A 198 2.52 8.11 -18.13
CA ASP A 198 2.96 9.41 -17.62
C ASP A 198 2.32 9.70 -16.26
N LYS A 199 3.13 10.17 -15.32
CA LYS A 199 2.71 10.51 -13.95
C LYS A 199 1.51 11.48 -13.93
N LYS A 200 1.49 12.45 -14.83
CA LYS A 200 0.38 13.42 -14.99
C LYS A 200 -0.93 12.70 -15.34
N ASN A 201 -0.90 11.83 -16.33
CA ASN A 201 -2.09 11.14 -16.83
C ASN A 201 -2.59 10.06 -15.87
N ILE A 202 -1.70 9.35 -15.21
CA ILE A 202 -2.07 8.44 -14.10
C ILE A 202 -2.80 9.22 -13.01
N LYS A 203 -2.29 10.41 -12.63
CA LYS A 203 -2.93 11.23 -11.61
C LYS A 203 -4.34 11.67 -12.04
N ILE A 204 -4.51 12.12 -13.28
CA ILE A 204 -5.82 12.50 -13.81
C ILE A 204 -6.81 11.33 -13.74
N LEU A 205 -6.40 10.12 -14.16
CA LEU A 205 -7.26 8.94 -14.09
C LEU A 205 -7.62 8.58 -12.65
N LEU A 206 -6.68 8.69 -11.72
CA LEU A 206 -6.91 8.45 -10.30
C LEU A 206 -7.87 9.49 -9.70
N ASP A 207 -7.71 10.76 -10.03
CA ASP A 207 -8.60 11.84 -9.58
C ASP A 207 -10.05 11.63 -10.11
N ILE A 208 -10.19 11.25 -11.38
CA ILE A 208 -11.48 10.89 -11.97
C ILE A 208 -12.10 9.68 -11.26
N LEU A 209 -11.31 8.65 -11.03
CA LEU A 209 -11.75 7.43 -10.35
C LEU A 209 -12.24 7.72 -8.93
N GLU A 210 -11.48 8.51 -8.18
CA GLU A 210 -11.84 8.92 -6.82
C GLU A 210 -13.15 9.71 -6.78
N ASN A 211 -13.36 10.64 -7.73
CA ASN A 211 -14.60 11.41 -7.83
C ASN A 211 -15.81 10.51 -8.17
N LYS A 212 -15.66 9.55 -9.08
CA LYS A 212 -16.71 8.58 -9.39
C LYS A 212 -17.06 7.67 -8.23
N ILE A 213 -16.07 7.28 -7.42
CA ILE A 213 -16.28 6.51 -6.18
C ILE A 213 -17.07 7.32 -5.15
N LYS A 214 -16.72 8.60 -4.95
CA LYS A 214 -17.43 9.49 -4.01
C LYS A 214 -18.90 9.69 -4.40
N GLY A 215 -19.18 9.79 -5.71
CA GLY A 215 -20.55 9.90 -6.23
C GLY A 215 -21.39 8.62 -6.09
N ASN A 216 -20.77 7.47 -5.86
CA ASN A 216 -21.47 6.18 -5.64
C ASN A 216 -21.75 5.86 -4.17
N ARG A 217 -21.25 6.65 -3.21
CA ARG A 217 -21.57 6.45 -1.79
C ARG A 217 -23.04 6.79 -1.56
N PRO A 218 -23.86 5.92 -0.94
CA PRO A 218 -25.25 6.22 -0.64
C PRO A 218 -25.28 7.44 0.30
N SER A 219 -25.86 8.53 -0.17
CA SER A 219 -26.21 9.63 0.70
C SER A 219 -27.30 9.15 1.66
N SER A 220 -27.20 9.45 2.94
CA SER A 220 -28.16 9.10 3.99
C SER A 220 -29.55 9.72 3.84
N SER A 221 -29.90 10.27 2.65
CA SER A 221 -31.20 10.84 2.32
C SER A 221 -31.79 10.17 1.08
N LEU A 222 -32.90 9.50 1.30
CA LEU A 222 -33.76 8.87 0.31
C LEU A 222 -34.12 9.82 -0.84
N SER A 223 -33.51 9.64 -2.02
CA SER A 223 -34.09 10.13 -3.26
C SER A 223 -33.93 9.07 -4.37
N ASN A 224 -35.04 8.78 -5.06
CA ASN A 224 -35.14 7.78 -6.13
C ASN A 224 -34.19 8.00 -7.35
N ASN A 225 -33.45 9.09 -7.39
CA ASN A 225 -32.45 9.40 -8.43
C ASN A 225 -31.09 8.71 -8.18
N SER A 226 -30.84 8.10 -7.03
CA SER A 226 -29.55 7.47 -6.69
C SER A 226 -29.25 6.18 -7.47
N LYS A 227 -30.30 5.45 -7.89
CA LYS A 227 -30.12 4.21 -8.69
C LYS A 227 -29.64 4.46 -10.12
N TYR A 228 -29.98 5.59 -10.73
CA TYR A 228 -29.59 5.90 -12.10
C TYR A 228 -28.11 6.32 -12.19
N ASN A 229 -27.64 7.07 -11.21
CA ASN A 229 -26.24 7.51 -11.14
C ASN A 229 -25.26 6.39 -10.81
N SER A 230 -25.69 5.36 -10.05
CA SER A 230 -24.82 4.24 -9.66
C SER A 230 -24.36 3.39 -10.85
N ASN A 231 -25.22 3.17 -11.84
CA ASN A 231 -24.87 2.37 -13.03
C ASN A 231 -23.93 3.15 -13.97
N GLN A 232 -24.14 4.45 -14.16
CA GLN A 232 -23.31 5.26 -15.04
C GLN A 232 -21.89 5.44 -14.49
N ASN A 233 -21.76 5.73 -13.20
CA ASN A 233 -20.46 5.80 -12.55
C ASN A 233 -19.75 4.43 -12.53
N GLY A 234 -20.50 3.34 -12.41
CA GLY A 234 -19.97 1.98 -12.43
C GLY A 234 -19.26 1.62 -13.74
N LEU A 235 -19.81 2.02 -14.89
CA LEU A 235 -19.17 1.81 -16.20
C LEU A 235 -17.88 2.61 -16.37
N GLY A 236 -17.85 3.85 -15.87
CA GLY A 236 -16.64 4.68 -15.92
C GLY A 236 -15.51 4.10 -15.06
N ILE A 237 -15.84 3.59 -13.87
CA ILE A 237 -14.91 2.87 -13.00
C ILE A 237 -14.35 1.64 -13.72
N ASN A 238 -15.23 0.82 -14.33
CA ASN A 238 -14.83 -0.38 -15.06
C ASN A 238 -13.81 -0.06 -16.18
N ALA A 239 -14.10 0.95 -16.99
CA ALA A 239 -13.26 1.33 -18.10
C ALA A 239 -11.85 1.79 -17.66
N ILE A 240 -11.74 2.53 -16.55
CA ILE A 240 -10.44 2.96 -15.99
C ILE A 240 -9.69 1.76 -15.40
N LEU A 241 -10.37 0.87 -14.68
CA LEU A 241 -9.78 -0.35 -14.16
C LEU A 241 -9.25 -1.25 -15.28
N ASP A 242 -9.93 -1.32 -16.42
CA ASP A 242 -9.46 -2.06 -17.60
C ASP A 242 -8.15 -1.50 -18.14
N ILE A 243 -8.00 -0.17 -18.17
CA ILE A 243 -6.75 0.48 -18.57
C ILE A 243 -5.63 0.14 -17.58
N PHE A 244 -5.88 0.27 -16.27
CA PHE A 244 -4.87 -0.05 -15.27
C PHE A 244 -4.46 -1.52 -15.34
N TRP A 245 -5.41 -2.42 -15.51
CA TRP A 245 -5.14 -3.84 -15.70
C TRP A 245 -4.27 -4.11 -16.93
N PHE A 246 -4.59 -3.47 -18.05
CA PHE A 246 -3.79 -3.57 -19.27
C PHE A 246 -2.35 -3.09 -19.06
N LEU A 247 -2.16 -1.92 -18.44
CA LEU A 247 -0.83 -1.34 -18.19
C LEU A 247 0.02 -2.18 -17.24
N ILE A 248 -0.62 -2.84 -16.29
CA ILE A 248 0.04 -3.73 -15.32
C ILE A 248 0.57 -5.00 -15.99
N ILE A 249 -0.15 -5.56 -16.97
CA ILE A 249 0.24 -6.83 -17.61
C ILE A 249 1.32 -6.62 -18.69
N HIS A 250 1.37 -5.46 -19.33
CA HIS A 250 2.28 -5.23 -20.46
C HIS A 250 3.67 -4.70 -20.06
N LYS A 251 4.69 -4.99 -20.90
CA LYS A 251 6.16 -4.89 -20.74
C LYS A 251 6.80 -3.66 -20.05
N LYS A 252 6.07 -2.67 -19.57
CA LYS A 252 6.57 -1.52 -18.79
C LYS A 252 6.05 -1.52 -17.35
N GLU A 253 5.80 -2.69 -16.81
CA GLU A 253 5.22 -2.94 -15.49
C GLU A 253 5.84 -2.09 -14.38
N ASP A 254 7.14 -2.13 -14.21
CA ASP A 254 7.81 -1.54 -13.05
C ASP A 254 7.66 -0.01 -13.01
N CYS A 255 7.74 0.65 -14.17
CA CYS A 255 7.60 2.09 -14.25
C CYS A 255 6.16 2.57 -13.92
N PHE A 256 5.14 1.83 -14.39
CA PHE A 256 3.75 2.13 -14.07
C PHE A 256 3.45 1.85 -12.60
N ILE A 257 3.84 0.67 -12.09
CA ILE A 257 3.58 0.26 -10.72
C ILE A 257 4.16 1.26 -9.72
N ASN A 258 5.42 1.66 -9.89
CA ASN A 258 6.08 2.60 -9.00
C ASN A 258 5.39 3.98 -9.01
N ARG A 259 5.03 4.49 -10.20
CA ARG A 259 4.28 5.74 -10.32
C ARG A 259 2.88 5.65 -9.72
N PHE A 260 2.16 4.56 -9.98
CA PHE A 260 0.82 4.30 -9.47
C PHE A 260 0.80 4.29 -7.93
N ILE A 261 1.75 3.58 -7.31
CA ILE A 261 1.88 3.51 -5.86
C ILE A 261 2.30 4.87 -5.29
N SER A 262 3.28 5.56 -5.90
CA SER A 262 3.71 6.90 -5.45
C SER A 262 2.59 7.93 -5.45
N LEU A 263 1.58 7.75 -6.30
CA LEU A 263 0.35 8.55 -6.37
C LEU A 263 -0.78 8.00 -5.48
N LYS A 264 -0.51 7.02 -4.63
CA LYS A 264 -1.49 6.36 -3.74
C LYS A 264 -2.65 5.68 -4.48
N GLY A 265 -2.39 5.19 -5.70
CA GLY A 265 -3.39 4.50 -6.51
C GLY A 265 -3.95 3.25 -5.83
N ASN A 266 -3.12 2.52 -5.06
CA ASN A 266 -3.56 1.40 -4.23
C ASN A 266 -4.70 1.78 -3.27
N LYS A 267 -4.63 2.94 -2.61
CA LYS A 267 -5.68 3.40 -1.67
C LYS A 267 -7.02 3.62 -2.37
N ILE A 268 -6.98 4.18 -3.58
CA ILE A 268 -8.20 4.40 -4.38
C ILE A 268 -8.82 3.06 -4.80
N ILE A 269 -7.97 2.09 -5.21
CA ILE A 269 -8.45 0.73 -5.53
C ILE A 269 -9.05 0.04 -4.29
N PHE A 270 -8.46 0.20 -3.11
CA PHE A 270 -9.01 -0.33 -1.86
C PHE A 270 -10.41 0.20 -1.57
N GLU A 271 -10.68 1.49 -1.83
CA GLU A 271 -12.02 2.06 -1.64
C GLU A 271 -13.07 1.42 -2.56
N ILE A 272 -12.71 1.03 -3.80
CA ILE A 272 -13.63 0.31 -4.68
C ILE A 272 -14.02 -1.05 -4.08
N ILE A 273 -13.06 -1.75 -3.48
CA ILE A 273 -13.28 -3.07 -2.88
C ILE A 273 -14.11 -2.97 -1.59
N LYS A 274 -13.96 -1.88 -0.84
CA LYS A 274 -14.68 -1.65 0.41
C LYS A 274 -16.17 -1.36 0.21
N ILE A 275 -16.59 -0.85 -0.94
CA ILE A 275 -18.00 -0.54 -1.22
C ILE A 275 -18.78 -1.86 -1.38
N ASN A 276 -19.94 -1.96 -0.73
CA ASN A 276 -20.86 -3.05 -0.97
C ASN A 276 -21.74 -2.71 -2.18
N TYR A 277 -21.65 -3.51 -3.22
CA TYR A 277 -22.42 -3.35 -4.45
C TYR A 277 -23.52 -4.40 -4.56
N ASP A 278 -24.75 -3.95 -4.81
CA ASP A 278 -25.91 -4.83 -5.06
C ASP A 278 -26.08 -5.18 -6.55
N ASN A 279 -25.31 -4.52 -7.44
CA ASN A 279 -25.42 -4.69 -8.89
C ASN A 279 -24.20 -5.41 -9.49
N GLU A 280 -24.41 -6.09 -10.62
CA GLU A 280 -23.39 -6.86 -11.33
C GLU A 280 -22.19 -6.02 -11.79
N ILE A 281 -22.42 -4.76 -12.19
CA ILE A 281 -21.35 -3.85 -12.64
C ILE A 281 -20.42 -3.53 -11.47
N GLY A 282 -20.99 -3.26 -10.30
CA GLY A 282 -20.20 -2.98 -9.09
C GLY A 282 -19.40 -4.21 -8.64
N LYS A 283 -20.01 -5.40 -8.62
CA LYS A 283 -19.31 -6.66 -8.33
C LYS A 283 -18.21 -6.95 -9.35
N SER A 284 -18.44 -6.66 -10.64
CA SER A 284 -17.41 -6.78 -11.67
C SER A 284 -16.23 -5.82 -11.40
N ASN A 285 -16.50 -4.58 -10.99
CA ASN A 285 -15.47 -3.62 -10.61
C ASN A 285 -14.65 -4.08 -9.41
N GLN A 286 -15.29 -4.65 -8.39
CA GLN A 286 -14.58 -5.24 -7.24
C GLN A 286 -13.66 -6.38 -7.64
N LYS A 287 -14.15 -7.31 -8.47
CA LYS A 287 -13.33 -8.42 -8.99
C LYS A 287 -12.11 -7.90 -9.75
N ARG A 288 -12.29 -6.90 -10.62
CA ARG A 288 -11.22 -6.29 -11.39
C ARG A 288 -10.21 -5.58 -10.48
N ALA A 289 -10.70 -4.84 -9.49
CA ALA A 289 -9.88 -4.19 -8.49
C ALA A 289 -9.03 -5.20 -7.69
N LEU A 290 -9.61 -6.32 -7.29
CA LEU A 290 -8.89 -7.41 -6.62
C LEU A 290 -7.81 -8.04 -7.51
N TYR A 291 -8.07 -8.24 -8.81
CA TYR A 291 -7.03 -8.72 -9.74
C TYR A 291 -5.86 -7.73 -9.85
N ILE A 292 -6.14 -6.42 -9.88
CA ILE A 292 -5.10 -5.39 -9.88
C ILE A 292 -4.27 -5.48 -8.62
N ILE A 293 -4.89 -5.54 -7.43
CA ILE A 293 -4.18 -5.66 -6.15
C ILE A 293 -3.33 -6.94 -6.10
N GLN A 294 -3.90 -8.07 -6.49
CA GLN A 294 -3.17 -9.35 -6.52
C GLN A 294 -1.90 -9.28 -7.36
N TYR A 295 -1.97 -8.59 -8.49
CA TYR A 295 -0.82 -8.46 -9.36
C TYR A 295 0.22 -7.47 -8.81
N LEU A 296 -0.23 -6.36 -8.24
CA LEU A 296 0.64 -5.40 -7.56
C LEU A 296 1.42 -6.09 -6.44
N GLU A 297 0.76 -6.88 -5.60
CA GLU A 297 1.40 -7.59 -4.49
C GLU A 297 2.46 -8.60 -4.94
N LYS A 298 2.26 -9.26 -6.07
CA LYS A 298 3.27 -10.17 -6.66
C LYS A 298 4.53 -9.44 -7.13
N LYS A 299 4.44 -8.14 -7.42
CA LYS A 299 5.51 -7.34 -8.03
C LYS A 299 6.15 -6.34 -7.07
N ILE A 300 5.49 -6.04 -5.96
CA ILE A 300 6.05 -5.13 -4.94
C ILE A 300 7.27 -5.79 -4.29
N ASP A 301 8.39 -5.10 -4.33
CA ASP A 301 9.56 -5.46 -3.53
C ASP A 301 9.33 -5.02 -2.08
N SER A 302 9.13 -6.00 -1.19
CA SER A 302 8.87 -5.75 0.23
C SER A 302 9.99 -4.97 0.93
N LYS A 303 11.22 -5.03 0.40
CA LYS A 303 12.39 -4.35 0.97
C LYS A 303 12.37 -2.84 0.72
N LYS A 304 11.74 -2.41 -0.37
CA LYS A 304 11.69 -1.01 -0.84
C LYS A 304 10.34 -0.34 -0.60
N PHE A 305 9.33 -1.09 -0.22
CA PHE A 305 7.97 -0.60 -0.10
C PHE A 305 7.70 0.11 1.24
N ASN A 306 7.29 1.38 1.20
CA ASN A 306 7.14 2.23 2.38
C ASN A 306 5.68 2.38 2.87
N ASP A 307 4.65 2.02 2.09
CA ASP A 307 3.23 2.21 2.45
C ASP A 307 2.55 0.89 2.88
N ILE A 308 3.24 0.07 3.67
CA ILE A 308 2.69 -1.22 4.17
C ILE A 308 1.45 -0.97 5.03
N GLN A 309 1.41 0.12 5.78
CA GLN A 309 0.31 0.44 6.70
C GLN A 309 -1.05 0.51 5.98
N SER A 310 -1.12 1.06 4.78
CA SER A 310 -2.38 1.10 4.01
C SER A 310 -2.88 -0.28 3.59
N PHE A 311 -1.98 -1.23 3.34
CA PHE A 311 -2.34 -2.63 3.06
C PHE A 311 -2.81 -3.34 4.33
N ILE A 312 -2.17 -3.10 5.46
CA ILE A 312 -2.59 -3.63 6.76
C ILE A 312 -4.03 -3.21 7.06
N GLU A 313 -4.33 -1.91 7.00
CA GLU A 313 -5.68 -1.36 7.20
C GLU A 313 -6.71 -1.94 6.22
N PHE A 314 -6.31 -2.13 4.98
CA PHE A 314 -7.16 -2.76 3.98
C PHE A 314 -7.48 -4.22 4.31
N TYR A 315 -6.48 -5.02 4.72
CA TYR A 315 -6.71 -6.43 5.05
C TYR A 315 -7.42 -6.61 6.39
N GLU A 316 -7.23 -5.73 7.35
CA GLU A 316 -8.06 -5.71 8.57
C GLU A 316 -9.54 -5.50 8.19
N TYR A 317 -9.82 -4.54 7.31
CA TYR A 317 -11.18 -4.35 6.80
C TYR A 317 -11.73 -5.60 6.08
N ILE A 318 -10.93 -6.23 5.21
CA ILE A 318 -11.35 -7.46 4.48
C ILE A 318 -11.71 -8.57 5.46
N LEU A 319 -10.85 -8.85 6.44
CA LEU A 319 -11.03 -9.91 7.43
C LEU A 319 -12.23 -9.67 8.35
N GLU A 320 -12.56 -8.41 8.62
CA GLU A 320 -13.71 -8.05 9.47
C GLU A 320 -15.04 -8.04 8.70
N ASN A 321 -15.06 -7.59 7.47
CA ASN A 321 -16.30 -7.24 6.76
C ASN A 321 -16.65 -8.17 5.59
N LYS A 322 -15.66 -8.75 4.88
CA LYS A 322 -15.92 -9.63 3.72
C LYS A 322 -16.19 -11.09 4.08
N VAL A 323 -16.18 -11.40 5.34
CA VAL A 323 -16.55 -12.70 5.89
C VAL A 323 -17.98 -13.12 5.50
N ASN A 324 -18.91 -12.16 5.42
CA ASN A 324 -20.31 -12.38 5.05
C ASN A 324 -20.60 -12.17 3.56
N GLU A 325 -19.57 -12.01 2.72
CA GLU A 325 -19.73 -11.87 1.27
C GLU A 325 -20.40 -13.10 0.66
N GLU A 326 -21.36 -12.88 -0.23
CA GLU A 326 -22.08 -13.97 -0.91
C GLU A 326 -21.38 -14.44 -2.18
N ASP A 327 -20.70 -13.52 -2.88
CA ASP A 327 -20.00 -13.82 -4.14
C ASP A 327 -18.68 -14.59 -3.85
N ILE A 328 -18.70 -15.87 -4.21
CA ILE A 328 -17.58 -16.81 -3.95
C ILE A 328 -16.29 -16.36 -4.62
N LEU A 329 -16.37 -15.75 -5.80
CA LEU A 329 -15.18 -15.27 -6.51
C LEU A 329 -14.56 -14.07 -5.80
N ILE A 330 -15.36 -13.19 -5.20
CA ILE A 330 -14.85 -12.06 -4.38
C ILE A 330 -14.17 -12.61 -3.12
N ILE A 331 -14.74 -13.61 -2.47
CA ILE A 331 -14.12 -14.28 -1.31
C ILE A 331 -12.76 -14.87 -1.73
N GLU A 332 -12.75 -15.68 -2.78
CA GLU A 332 -11.55 -16.34 -3.28
C GLU A 332 -10.44 -15.33 -3.62
N LEU A 333 -10.77 -14.30 -4.39
CA LEU A 333 -9.82 -13.28 -4.80
C LEU A 333 -9.30 -12.49 -3.59
N SER A 334 -10.16 -12.15 -2.63
CA SER A 334 -9.76 -11.42 -1.42
C SER A 334 -8.75 -12.22 -0.58
N ILE A 335 -9.00 -13.51 -0.38
CA ILE A 335 -8.08 -14.39 0.36
C ILE A 335 -6.80 -14.63 -0.42
N ARG A 336 -6.87 -14.74 -1.74
CA ARG A 336 -5.70 -14.91 -2.61
C ARG A 336 -4.81 -13.67 -2.59
N CYS A 337 -5.38 -12.47 -2.64
CA CYS A 337 -4.64 -11.23 -2.43
C CYS A 337 -3.95 -11.24 -1.07
N PHE A 338 -4.70 -11.51 0.00
CA PHE A 338 -4.12 -11.57 1.34
C PHE A 338 -2.99 -12.60 1.46
N TYR A 339 -3.09 -13.72 0.80
CA TYR A 339 -2.02 -14.72 0.77
C TYR A 339 -0.73 -14.19 0.13
N TYR A 340 -0.81 -13.47 -1.00
CA TYR A 340 0.37 -12.86 -1.62
C TYR A 340 0.96 -11.74 -0.76
N PHE A 341 0.11 -10.89 -0.18
CA PHE A 341 0.56 -9.91 0.80
C PHE A 341 1.29 -10.59 1.96
N ALA A 342 0.70 -11.62 2.54
CA ALA A 342 1.26 -12.35 3.66
C ALA A 342 2.63 -12.99 3.33
N SER A 343 2.80 -13.53 2.12
CA SER A 343 4.07 -14.14 1.70
C SER A 343 5.17 -13.12 1.45
N ASN A 344 4.82 -11.90 1.05
CA ASN A 344 5.79 -10.83 0.79
C ASN A 344 6.12 -9.99 2.02
N PHE A 345 5.15 -9.82 2.93
CA PHE A 345 5.28 -8.98 4.13
C PHE A 345 5.13 -9.80 5.41
N GLU A 346 5.93 -10.85 5.53
CA GLU A 346 5.89 -11.83 6.61
C GLU A 346 6.00 -11.18 8.00
N LEU A 347 6.86 -10.17 8.15
CA LEU A 347 7.04 -9.44 9.39
C LEU A 347 5.74 -8.79 9.89
N ALA A 348 4.95 -8.20 8.97
CA ALA A 348 3.66 -7.61 9.29
C ALA A 348 2.65 -8.67 9.75
N ILE A 349 2.70 -9.87 9.18
CA ILE A 349 1.79 -10.97 9.51
C ILE A 349 2.07 -11.55 10.90
N ILE A 350 3.32 -11.89 11.20
CA ILE A 350 3.67 -12.55 12.46
C ILE A 350 3.46 -11.65 13.68
N THR A 351 3.42 -10.34 13.49
CA THR A 351 3.20 -9.37 14.58
C THR A 351 1.74 -9.10 14.91
N LYS A 352 0.79 -9.45 14.01
CA LYS A 352 -0.64 -9.18 14.16
C LYS A 352 -1.38 -10.42 14.72
N SER A 353 -1.24 -10.67 16.01
CA SER A 353 -1.89 -11.81 16.69
C SER A 353 -3.42 -11.85 16.51
N ARG A 354 -4.09 -10.69 16.47
CA ARG A 354 -5.54 -10.58 16.23
C ARG A 354 -5.95 -11.16 14.88
N TRP A 355 -5.11 -11.10 13.87
CA TRP A 355 -5.40 -11.67 12.55
C TRP A 355 -5.56 -13.18 12.59
N SER A 356 -4.89 -13.89 13.52
CA SER A 356 -5.12 -15.32 13.70
C SER A 356 -6.56 -15.64 14.05
N ILE A 357 -7.19 -14.82 14.89
CA ILE A 357 -8.58 -14.98 15.33
C ILE A 357 -9.54 -14.69 14.18
N LEU A 358 -9.31 -13.59 13.46
CA LEU A 358 -10.12 -13.19 12.31
C LEU A 358 -10.05 -14.21 11.17
N LEU A 359 -8.86 -14.69 10.84
CA LEU A 359 -8.63 -15.72 9.82
C LEU A 359 -9.28 -17.05 10.19
N PHE A 360 -9.18 -17.46 11.46
CA PHE A 360 -9.80 -18.70 11.89
C PHE A 360 -11.34 -18.60 11.87
N ARG A 361 -11.91 -17.46 12.25
CA ARG A 361 -13.34 -17.17 12.07
C ARG A 361 -13.74 -17.27 10.60
N PHE A 362 -12.93 -16.68 9.70
CA PHE A 362 -13.17 -16.74 8.26
C PHE A 362 -13.12 -18.18 7.74
N LEU A 363 -12.16 -18.98 8.22
CA LEU A 363 -12.02 -20.41 7.88
C LEU A 363 -13.27 -21.20 8.23
N LEU A 364 -13.83 -20.99 9.43
CA LEU A 364 -15.06 -21.67 9.87
C LEU A 364 -16.27 -21.29 9.03
N GLN A 365 -16.40 -20.03 8.64
CA GLN A 365 -17.51 -19.57 7.79
C GLN A 365 -17.41 -20.11 6.36
N ILE A 366 -16.19 -20.20 5.80
CA ILE A 366 -15.97 -20.88 4.53
C ILE A 366 -16.39 -22.35 4.64
N SER A 367 -16.06 -23.03 5.75
CA SER A 367 -16.44 -24.41 5.98
C SER A 367 -17.97 -24.61 6.02
N SER A 368 -18.71 -23.69 6.67
CA SER A 368 -20.17 -23.68 6.63
C SER A 368 -20.70 -23.50 5.20
N LYS A 369 -20.17 -22.52 4.45
CA LYS A 369 -20.60 -22.27 3.05
C LYS A 369 -20.35 -23.45 2.13
N ILE A 370 -19.23 -24.18 2.28
CA ILE A 370 -18.93 -25.38 1.45
C ILE A 370 -20.01 -26.43 1.60
N LYS A 371 -20.58 -26.60 2.79
CA LYS A 371 -21.64 -27.60 3.05
C LYS A 371 -22.97 -27.27 2.33
N ASP A 372 -23.26 -25.97 2.18
CA ASP A 372 -24.48 -25.49 1.57
C ASP A 372 -24.43 -25.48 0.03
N LEU A 373 -23.20 -25.52 -0.54
CA LEU A 373 -22.98 -25.43 -1.98
C LEU A 373 -23.19 -26.79 -2.67
N LYS A 374 -23.84 -26.75 -3.85
CA LYS A 374 -24.02 -27.89 -4.73
C LYS A 374 -23.03 -27.93 -5.91
N ASP A 375 -22.46 -26.79 -6.26
CA ASP A 375 -21.51 -26.69 -7.37
C ASP A 375 -20.11 -27.11 -6.91
N ALA A 376 -19.60 -28.19 -7.52
CA ALA A 376 -18.27 -28.74 -7.21
C ALA A 376 -17.11 -27.80 -7.55
N GLU A 377 -17.26 -26.95 -8.58
CA GLU A 377 -16.21 -25.99 -8.95
C GLU A 377 -16.12 -24.82 -7.95
N GLU A 378 -17.25 -24.36 -7.45
CA GLU A 378 -17.31 -23.35 -6.39
C GLU A 378 -16.79 -23.90 -5.05
N GLN A 379 -17.14 -25.15 -4.70
CA GLN A 379 -16.57 -25.84 -3.54
C GLN A 379 -15.04 -25.90 -3.63
N LYS A 380 -14.48 -26.25 -4.78
CA LYS A 380 -13.04 -26.33 -5.01
C LYS A 380 -12.33 -24.99 -4.83
N LYS A 381 -12.96 -23.88 -5.26
CA LYS A 381 -12.43 -22.51 -5.05
C LYS A 381 -12.37 -22.16 -3.57
N LEU A 382 -13.41 -22.49 -2.81
CA LEU A 382 -13.45 -22.25 -1.36
C LEU A 382 -12.44 -23.12 -0.60
N ILE A 383 -12.26 -24.38 -0.98
CA ILE A 383 -11.23 -25.26 -0.41
C ILE A 383 -9.82 -24.70 -0.67
N ALA A 384 -9.55 -24.19 -1.87
CA ALA A 384 -8.28 -23.51 -2.15
C ALA A 384 -8.08 -22.27 -1.26
N SER A 385 -9.15 -21.52 -1.01
CA SER A 385 -9.12 -20.37 -0.08
C SER A 385 -8.81 -20.80 1.36
N GLN A 386 -9.40 -21.93 1.82
CA GLN A 386 -9.07 -22.52 3.12
C GLN A 386 -7.59 -22.86 3.22
N CYS A 387 -7.01 -23.49 2.18
CA CYS A 387 -5.56 -23.80 2.16
C CYS A 387 -4.70 -22.54 2.31
N HIS A 388 -5.05 -21.44 1.64
CA HIS A 388 -4.34 -20.18 1.81
C HIS A 388 -4.44 -19.63 3.24
N ILE A 389 -5.63 -19.63 3.83
CA ILE A 389 -5.84 -19.20 5.23
C ILE A 389 -5.01 -20.04 6.19
N ILE A 390 -5.00 -21.36 6.01
CA ILE A 390 -4.27 -22.28 6.90
C ILE A 390 -2.78 -22.00 6.87
N ARG A 391 -2.21 -21.69 5.71
CA ARG A 391 -0.79 -21.34 5.58
C ARG A 391 -0.46 -20.04 6.32
N ILE A 392 -1.30 -19.01 6.15
CA ILE A 392 -1.14 -17.75 6.87
C ILE A 392 -1.22 -18.00 8.39
N LEU A 393 -2.21 -18.77 8.84
CA LEU A 393 -2.36 -19.16 10.24
C LEU A 393 -1.13 -19.90 10.74
N ARG A 394 -0.58 -20.82 9.96
CA ARG A 394 0.61 -21.59 10.32
C ARG A 394 1.84 -20.68 10.46
N GLN A 395 1.96 -19.68 9.61
CA GLN A 395 3.02 -18.69 9.68
C GLN A 395 2.89 -17.81 10.94
N ILE A 396 1.69 -17.33 11.26
CA ILE A 396 1.45 -16.57 12.51
C ILE A 396 1.76 -17.42 13.73
N TYR A 397 1.41 -18.69 13.73
CA TYR A 397 1.66 -19.64 14.84
C TYR A 397 3.15 -19.91 15.04
N SER A 398 3.99 -19.82 14.01
CA SER A 398 5.44 -20.05 14.12
C SER A 398 6.11 -19.07 15.08
N PHE A 399 5.50 -17.89 15.30
CA PHE A 399 5.99 -16.90 16.23
C PHE A 399 5.52 -17.18 17.67
N GLU A 400 6.47 -17.29 18.60
CA GLU A 400 6.23 -17.83 19.95
C GLU A 400 5.10 -17.13 20.71
N ARG A 401 5.07 -15.79 20.71
CA ARG A 401 4.05 -15.03 21.44
C ARG A 401 2.60 -15.29 20.98
N ASN A 402 2.42 -15.80 19.74
CA ASN A 402 1.11 -16.09 19.20
C ASN A 402 0.57 -17.47 19.59
N ARG A 403 1.44 -18.41 20.03
CA ARG A 403 1.08 -19.83 20.25
C ARG A 403 -0.05 -20.02 21.25
N ASN A 404 -0.09 -19.21 22.30
CA ASN A 404 -1.13 -19.30 23.32
C ASN A 404 -2.56 -19.02 22.78
N ILE A 405 -2.70 -18.13 21.82
CA ILE A 405 -3.98 -17.82 21.19
C ILE A 405 -4.50 -19.03 20.42
N PHE A 406 -3.64 -19.71 19.69
CA PHE A 406 -4.00 -20.90 18.91
C PHE A 406 -4.45 -22.06 19.81
N THR A 407 -3.79 -22.31 20.95
CA THR A 407 -4.20 -23.36 21.89
C THR A 407 -5.55 -23.09 22.53
N GLN A 408 -5.90 -21.83 22.70
CA GLN A 408 -7.22 -21.42 23.20
C GLN A 408 -8.32 -21.50 22.11
N MET A 409 -7.99 -21.25 20.87
CA MET A 409 -8.92 -21.11 19.76
C MET A 409 -9.25 -22.44 19.10
N ILE A 410 -8.25 -23.25 18.80
CA ILE A 410 -8.38 -24.49 18.05
C ILE A 410 -8.67 -25.68 19.00
N PRO A 411 -9.70 -26.51 18.73
CA PRO A 411 -9.95 -27.74 19.49
C PRO A 411 -8.73 -28.68 19.47
N GLN A 412 -8.47 -29.39 20.60
CA GLN A 412 -7.24 -30.17 20.75
C GLN A 412 -7.05 -31.29 19.71
N ASN A 413 -8.14 -31.94 19.28
CA ASN A 413 -8.10 -32.96 18.23
C ASN A 413 -7.62 -32.39 16.88
N ILE A 414 -8.11 -31.21 16.51
CA ILE A 414 -7.74 -30.50 15.28
C ILE A 414 -6.38 -29.82 15.43
N PHE A 415 -6.05 -29.34 16.64
CA PHE A 415 -4.78 -28.68 16.93
C PHE A 415 -3.55 -29.59 16.69
N LYS A 416 -3.67 -30.89 16.97
CA LYS A 416 -2.62 -31.86 16.69
C LYS A 416 -2.28 -31.92 15.20
N ILE A 417 -3.30 -31.93 14.34
CA ILE A 417 -3.14 -31.93 12.87
C ILE A 417 -2.54 -30.60 12.41
N PHE A 418 -3.04 -29.48 12.93
CA PHE A 418 -2.52 -28.15 12.65
C PHE A 418 -1.05 -28.00 13.01
N ASN A 419 -0.65 -28.49 14.19
CA ASN A 419 0.74 -28.41 14.67
C ASN A 419 1.70 -29.29 13.87
N ALA A 420 1.21 -30.36 13.23
CA ALA A 420 2.00 -31.23 12.36
C ALA A 420 2.20 -30.67 10.94
N LEU A 421 1.51 -29.58 10.56
CA LEU A 421 1.69 -28.95 9.25
C LEU A 421 3.09 -28.34 9.12
N PRO A 422 3.76 -28.50 7.96
CA PRO A 422 5.06 -27.89 7.72
C PRO A 422 4.95 -26.35 7.70
N LEU A 423 6.06 -25.71 8.02
CA LEU A 423 6.23 -24.25 7.80
C LEU A 423 6.61 -24.02 6.34
N GLY A 424 6.00 -23.02 5.73
CA GLY A 424 6.32 -22.59 4.36
C GLY A 424 5.11 -22.19 3.55
N TRP A 425 5.38 -21.60 2.39
CA TRP A 425 4.36 -21.10 1.46
C TRP A 425 4.08 -22.08 0.29
N GLU A 426 4.73 -23.24 0.27
CA GLU A 426 4.55 -24.25 -0.79
C GLU A 426 3.25 -25.07 -0.57
N LEU A 427 2.64 -25.48 -1.68
CA LEU A 427 1.43 -26.31 -1.68
C LEU A 427 1.76 -27.73 -1.20
N GLY A 428 0.99 -28.27 -0.22
CA GLY A 428 1.28 -29.61 0.26
C GLY A 428 0.19 -30.22 1.15
N THR A 429 0.43 -30.29 2.43
CA THR A 429 -0.25 -31.16 3.38
C THR A 429 -1.50 -30.56 4.04
N GLU A 430 -1.97 -29.39 3.60
CA GLU A 430 -3.11 -28.68 4.19
C GLU A 430 -4.44 -29.42 4.01
N HIS A 431 -4.54 -30.33 3.06
CA HIS A 431 -5.76 -31.10 2.79
C HIS A 431 -6.27 -31.86 4.03
N ASN A 432 -5.39 -32.49 4.80
CA ASN A 432 -5.78 -33.23 6.00
C ASN A 432 -6.43 -32.30 7.03
N PHE A 433 -5.96 -31.06 7.13
CA PHE A 433 -6.54 -30.09 8.05
C PHE A 433 -7.85 -29.51 7.51
N THR A 434 -7.96 -29.23 6.21
CA THR A 434 -9.20 -28.80 5.57
C THR A 434 -10.28 -29.86 5.67
N GLU A 435 -9.94 -31.12 5.43
CA GLU A 435 -10.87 -32.26 5.61
C GLU A 435 -11.38 -32.36 7.05
N SER A 436 -10.48 -32.19 8.04
CA SER A 436 -10.85 -32.22 9.45
C SER A 436 -11.77 -31.06 9.85
N ILE A 437 -11.55 -29.86 9.33
CA ILE A 437 -12.44 -28.71 9.56
C ILE A 437 -13.79 -28.91 8.85
N ASN A 438 -13.79 -29.38 7.61
CA ASN A 438 -15.02 -29.56 6.82
C ASN A 438 -15.86 -30.76 7.28
N SER A 439 -15.27 -31.71 8.03
CA SER A 439 -16.00 -32.84 8.65
C SER A 439 -16.73 -32.46 9.93
N LEU A 440 -16.45 -31.28 10.52
CA LEU A 440 -17.17 -30.82 11.72
C LEU A 440 -18.66 -30.67 11.44
N SER A 441 -19.52 -31.03 12.38
CA SER A 441 -20.96 -30.77 12.30
C SER A 441 -21.26 -29.27 12.38
N THR A 442 -22.45 -28.84 12.01
CA THR A 442 -22.88 -27.43 12.11
C THR A 442 -22.83 -26.96 13.57
N ASP A 443 -23.29 -27.79 14.51
CA ASP A 443 -23.29 -27.48 15.95
C ASP A 443 -21.88 -27.32 16.51
N GLU A 444 -20.93 -28.13 16.03
CA GLU A 444 -19.52 -28.00 16.42
C GLU A 444 -18.91 -26.70 15.87
N ILE A 445 -19.18 -26.35 14.61
CA ILE A 445 -18.75 -25.09 14.00
C ILE A 445 -19.31 -23.91 14.79
N ASP A 446 -20.56 -23.92 15.15
CA ASP A 446 -21.23 -22.86 15.92
C ASP A 446 -20.61 -22.72 17.32
N THR A 447 -20.36 -23.84 18.00
CA THR A 447 -19.70 -23.86 19.31
C THR A 447 -18.30 -23.27 19.26
N ILE A 448 -17.51 -23.65 18.26
CA ILE A 448 -16.15 -23.10 18.05
C ILE A 448 -16.23 -21.62 17.67
N SER A 449 -17.17 -21.23 16.81
CA SER A 449 -17.37 -19.84 16.38
C SER A 449 -17.73 -18.94 17.56
N GLN A 450 -18.61 -19.40 18.48
CA GLN A 450 -18.94 -18.67 19.70
C GLN A 450 -17.70 -18.48 20.59
N LYS A 451 -16.85 -19.50 20.73
CA LYS A 451 -15.59 -19.41 21.48
C LYS A 451 -14.61 -18.43 20.85
N VAL A 452 -14.43 -18.48 19.54
CA VAL A 452 -13.59 -17.56 18.76
C VAL A 452 -14.08 -16.12 18.90
N ASN A 453 -15.39 -15.90 18.80
CA ASN A 453 -15.98 -14.58 18.98
C ASN A 453 -15.79 -14.06 20.43
N ARG A 454 -15.90 -14.92 21.44
CA ARG A 454 -15.57 -14.53 22.82
C ARG A 454 -14.14 -14.04 22.95
N ILE A 455 -13.17 -14.73 22.35
CA ILE A 455 -11.76 -14.32 22.37
C ILE A 455 -11.60 -12.98 21.62
N LEU A 456 -12.24 -12.81 20.46
CA LEU A 456 -12.16 -11.60 19.63
C LEU A 456 -12.75 -10.38 20.32
N PHE A 457 -13.87 -10.54 21.02
CA PHE A 457 -14.63 -9.46 21.69
C PHE A 457 -14.44 -9.45 23.21
N SER A 458 -13.57 -10.34 23.77
CA SER A 458 -13.15 -10.19 25.17
C SER A 458 -12.51 -8.81 25.30
N PRO A 459 -12.90 -8.01 26.29
CA PRO A 459 -12.15 -6.81 26.60
C PRO A 459 -10.71 -7.26 26.85
N THR A 460 -9.80 -6.83 25.98
CA THR A 460 -8.36 -6.90 26.30
C THR A 460 -8.25 -6.34 27.72
N SER A 461 -7.57 -7.03 28.62
CA SER A 461 -7.47 -6.74 30.05
C SER A 461 -6.96 -5.33 30.35
N GLY A 462 -7.73 -4.33 30.02
CA GLY A 462 -7.44 -2.92 29.99
C GLY A 462 -8.69 -2.03 29.99
N GLU A 463 -9.76 -2.43 30.71
CA GLU A 463 -10.74 -1.45 31.19
C GLU A 463 -10.09 -0.62 32.30
N GLY A 464 -9.21 0.30 31.89
CA GLY A 464 -8.54 1.22 32.76
C GLY A 464 -7.79 2.26 31.93
N GLY A 465 -8.27 3.48 31.90
CA GLY A 465 -7.50 4.60 31.39
C GLY A 465 -6.49 5.05 32.45
N VAL A 466 -5.29 5.44 32.02
CA VAL A 466 -4.28 6.06 32.85
C VAL A 466 -4.16 7.51 32.40
N SER A 467 -4.74 8.44 33.20
CA SER A 467 -4.85 9.85 32.78
C SER A 467 -5.66 10.00 31.48
N ASP A 468 -5.12 10.66 30.47
CA ASP A 468 -5.74 10.87 29.15
C ASP A 468 -5.52 9.70 28.17
N TYR A 469 -4.92 8.60 28.62
CA TYR A 469 -4.53 7.47 27.76
C TYR A 469 -5.39 6.23 28.04
N LYS A 470 -6.08 5.76 27.00
CA LYS A 470 -6.82 4.50 27.00
C LYS A 470 -5.84 3.36 26.66
N ILE A 471 -5.75 2.36 27.54
CA ILE A 471 -4.93 1.17 27.28
C ILE A 471 -5.63 0.28 26.25
N LEU A 472 -4.95 -0.04 25.16
CA LEU A 472 -5.45 -0.91 24.10
C LEU A 472 -4.97 -2.35 24.30
N GLU A 473 -3.64 -2.55 24.43
CA GLU A 473 -3.04 -3.87 24.62
C GLU A 473 -1.68 -3.77 25.30
N MET A 474 -1.23 -4.86 25.94
CA MET A 474 0.13 -4.99 26.46
C MET A 474 1.03 -5.50 25.34
N ILE A 475 2.05 -4.72 24.95
CA ILE A 475 2.98 -5.04 23.86
C ILE A 475 4.35 -5.55 24.32
N GLY A 476 4.67 -5.42 25.60
CA GLY A 476 5.92 -5.92 26.14
C GLY A 476 5.91 -6.02 27.67
N LYS A 477 6.70 -6.97 28.20
CA LYS A 477 6.97 -7.10 29.64
C LYS A 477 8.45 -7.44 29.80
N GLY A 478 9.17 -6.62 30.51
CA GLY A 478 10.61 -6.78 30.76
C GLY A 478 10.98 -6.56 32.25
N GLY A 479 12.28 -6.67 32.59
CA GLY A 479 12.79 -6.46 33.95
C GLY A 479 12.54 -5.03 34.46
N PHE A 480 12.42 -4.05 33.60
CA PHE A 480 12.22 -2.63 33.93
C PHE A 480 10.75 -2.19 33.92
N GLY A 481 9.78 -3.10 33.68
CA GLY A 481 8.35 -2.75 33.67
C GLY A 481 7.56 -3.36 32.52
N SER A 482 6.32 -2.91 32.37
CA SER A 482 5.41 -3.34 31.31
C SER A 482 5.21 -2.22 30.30
N VAL A 483 5.12 -2.56 29.02
CA VAL A 483 4.86 -1.61 27.92
C VAL A 483 3.50 -1.90 27.31
N TYR A 484 2.69 -0.85 27.16
CA TYR A 484 1.33 -0.92 26.64
C TYR A 484 1.21 -0.07 25.39
N LYS A 485 0.42 -0.53 24.43
CA LYS A 485 -0.12 0.27 23.36
C LYS A 485 -1.30 1.07 23.91
N VAL A 486 -1.29 2.37 23.73
CA VAL A 486 -2.31 3.28 24.28
C VAL A 486 -2.81 4.24 23.20
N GLU A 487 -4.03 4.74 23.40
CA GLU A 487 -4.63 5.80 22.56
C GLU A 487 -4.87 7.03 23.44
N ASN A 488 -4.39 8.17 22.97
CA ASN A 488 -4.61 9.44 23.66
C ASN A 488 -6.00 9.97 23.31
N SER A 489 -6.83 10.21 24.31
CA SER A 489 -8.22 10.68 24.17
C SER A 489 -8.35 12.10 23.58
N LYS A 490 -7.28 12.90 23.56
CA LYS A 490 -7.28 14.28 23.05
C LYS A 490 -6.99 14.38 21.56
N ASP A 491 -6.07 13.57 21.05
CA ASP A 491 -5.64 13.63 19.64
C ASP A 491 -5.97 12.35 18.85
N ASN A 492 -6.53 11.31 19.52
CA ASN A 492 -6.83 10.00 18.99
C ASN A 492 -5.61 9.29 18.35
N LYS A 493 -4.38 9.68 18.76
CA LYS A 493 -3.17 9.03 18.31
C LYS A 493 -2.75 7.91 19.22
N GLN A 494 -2.09 6.91 18.63
CA GLN A 494 -1.56 5.77 19.35
C GLN A 494 -0.10 6.00 19.75
N TYR A 495 0.23 5.58 20.96
CA TYR A 495 1.54 5.70 21.59
C TYR A 495 1.92 4.39 22.27
N ALA A 496 3.21 4.23 22.57
CA ALA A 496 3.68 3.23 23.52
C ALA A 496 3.82 3.88 24.90
N MET A 497 3.36 3.18 25.93
CA MET A 497 3.43 3.63 27.32
C MET A 497 4.19 2.60 28.15
N LYS A 498 5.37 2.98 28.64
CA LYS A 498 6.19 2.17 29.56
C LYS A 498 5.78 2.49 30.99
N MET A 499 5.36 1.50 31.75
CA MET A 499 5.03 1.61 33.17
C MET A 499 6.19 1.06 34.00
N VAL A 500 6.80 1.90 34.80
CA VAL A 500 7.91 1.58 35.69
C VAL A 500 7.42 1.72 37.14
N LYS A 501 7.53 0.63 37.95
CA LYS A 501 7.22 0.69 39.39
C LYS A 501 8.37 1.34 40.12
N LEU A 502 8.08 2.31 40.99
CA LEU A 502 9.06 3.03 41.78
C LEU A 502 9.24 2.34 43.15
N GLU A 503 10.46 2.37 43.66
CA GLU A 503 10.77 1.92 45.02
C GLU A 503 10.24 2.94 46.06
N PRO A 504 9.89 2.52 47.29
CA PRO A 504 9.32 3.39 48.32
C PRO A 504 10.13 4.64 48.62
N GLU A 505 11.45 4.54 48.63
CA GLU A 505 12.37 5.67 48.87
C GLU A 505 12.33 6.68 47.75
N GLN A 506 12.15 6.25 46.49
CA GLN A 506 11.98 7.11 45.32
C GLN A 506 10.62 7.82 45.40
N ILE A 507 9.57 7.15 45.86
CA ILE A 507 8.23 7.69 45.99
C ILE A 507 8.23 8.83 47.00
N HIS A 508 8.83 8.64 48.16
CA HIS A 508 8.91 9.66 49.21
C HIS A 508 9.67 10.90 48.71
N PHE A 509 10.80 10.71 48.06
CA PHE A 509 11.59 11.81 47.48
C PHE A 509 10.77 12.59 46.45
N PHE A 510 10.02 11.91 45.59
CA PHE A 510 9.21 12.57 44.54
C PHE A 510 7.95 13.26 45.09
N GLN A 511 7.38 12.81 46.18
CA GLN A 511 6.29 13.50 46.87
C GLN A 511 6.74 14.84 47.44
N GLU A 512 7.97 14.93 47.94
CA GLU A 512 8.55 16.15 48.47
C GLU A 512 9.09 17.09 47.36
N HIS A 513 9.50 16.53 46.21
CA HIS A 513 10.15 17.27 45.13
C HIS A 513 9.54 16.95 43.74
N PRO A 514 8.26 17.27 43.50
CA PRO A 514 7.56 16.86 42.27
C PRO A 514 8.19 17.38 40.97
N ASN A 515 8.86 18.53 41.02
CA ASN A 515 9.57 19.11 39.87
C ASN A 515 10.92 18.42 39.57
N GLU A 516 11.50 17.74 40.54
CA GLU A 516 12.78 17.03 40.40
C GLU A 516 12.58 15.58 39.96
N MET A 517 11.37 15.05 40.02
CA MET A 517 11.01 13.70 39.63
C MET A 517 11.46 13.35 38.19
N VAL A 518 11.14 14.25 37.27
CA VAL A 518 11.52 14.10 35.84
C VAL A 518 13.04 14.19 35.66
N GLN A 519 13.74 14.80 36.62
CA GLN A 519 15.19 14.94 36.58
C GLN A 519 15.94 13.75 37.21
N ALA A 520 15.31 12.99 38.09
CA ALA A 520 15.92 11.89 38.83
C ALA A 520 15.99 10.58 38.00
N ILE A 521 15.09 10.39 37.04
CA ILE A 521 15.16 9.26 36.15
C ILE A 521 16.15 9.61 35.03
N ASN A 522 17.37 9.11 35.12
CA ASN A 522 18.45 9.39 34.14
C ASN A 522 18.03 9.11 32.69
N GLU A 523 17.23 8.06 32.49
CA GLU A 523 16.65 7.70 31.21
C GLU A 523 15.92 8.87 30.56
N ILE A 524 15.01 9.52 31.28
CA ILE A 524 14.20 10.64 30.76
C ILE A 524 15.07 11.88 30.46
N LYS A 525 16.05 12.15 31.29
CA LYS A 525 16.96 13.31 31.11
C LYS A 525 17.74 13.27 29.82
N ILE A 526 18.31 12.11 29.52
CA ILE A 526 19.11 11.90 28.30
C ILE A 526 18.18 11.81 27.11
N TRP A 527 17.14 11.02 27.22
CA TRP A 527 16.21 10.75 26.13
C TRP A 527 15.52 12.01 25.59
N LYS A 528 15.08 12.93 26.45
CA LYS A 528 14.49 14.22 26.03
C LYS A 528 15.39 15.05 25.10
N LYS A 529 16.70 14.88 25.17
CA LYS A 529 17.67 15.61 24.37
C LYS A 529 17.92 14.96 23.01
N LEU A 530 17.57 13.66 22.87
CA LEU A 530 17.85 12.90 21.66
C LEU A 530 16.73 13.09 20.63
N LYS A 531 17.09 13.57 19.44
CA LYS A 531 16.19 13.75 18.29
C LYS A 531 16.86 13.22 17.04
N HIS A 532 16.52 12.00 16.64
CA HIS A 532 17.10 11.34 15.47
C HIS A 532 16.13 10.31 14.88
N PRO A 533 16.03 10.14 13.55
CA PRO A 533 15.09 9.22 12.92
C PRO A 533 15.23 7.77 13.41
N ASN A 534 16.43 7.31 13.75
CA ASN A 534 16.70 5.96 14.25
C ASN A 534 16.74 5.85 15.78
N ILE A 535 16.24 6.84 16.50
CA ILE A 535 16.06 6.83 17.95
C ILE A 535 14.59 7.06 18.25
N ILE A 536 14.03 6.28 19.17
CA ILE A 536 12.62 6.42 19.54
C ILE A 536 12.35 7.78 20.18
N ASN A 537 11.28 8.44 19.74
CA ASN A 537 10.93 9.76 20.25
C ASN A 537 10.26 9.66 21.62
N TYR A 538 10.78 10.43 22.59
CA TYR A 538 10.11 10.70 23.84
C TYR A 538 8.99 11.74 23.64
N ASP A 539 7.79 11.47 24.17
CA ASP A 539 6.69 12.42 24.16
C ASP A 539 6.52 13.10 25.52
N SER A 540 6.12 12.33 26.52
CA SER A 540 5.82 12.87 27.85
C SER A 540 6.03 11.80 28.95
N SER A 541 6.02 12.23 30.21
CA SER A 541 6.02 11.32 31.35
C SER A 541 5.27 11.92 32.55
N PHE A 542 4.65 11.07 33.33
CA PHE A 542 3.89 11.46 34.51
C PHE A 542 3.91 10.36 35.58
N LEU A 543 3.62 10.75 36.81
CA LEU A 543 3.53 9.86 37.97
C LEU A 543 2.09 9.69 38.41
N ILE A 544 1.66 8.44 38.63
CA ILE A 544 0.40 8.14 39.32
C ILE A 544 0.67 7.06 40.35
N LYS A 545 0.42 7.39 41.62
CA LYS A 545 0.70 6.54 42.79
C LYS A 545 2.19 6.12 42.80
N GLU A 546 2.45 4.83 42.75
CA GLU A 546 3.79 4.21 42.80
C GLU A 546 4.39 3.92 41.42
N ASN A 547 3.73 4.37 40.34
CA ASN A 547 4.17 4.07 38.99
C ASN A 547 4.54 5.33 38.20
N CYS A 548 5.68 5.28 37.55
CA CYS A 548 6.07 6.25 36.50
C CYS A 548 5.63 5.74 35.14
N TYR A 549 4.94 6.59 34.39
CA TYR A 549 4.49 6.32 33.05
C TYR A 549 5.26 7.18 32.07
N ILE A 550 5.89 6.54 31.08
CA ILE A 550 6.66 7.20 30.03
C ILE A 550 5.95 6.97 28.71
N ILE A 551 5.54 8.04 28.06
CA ILE A 551 4.88 8.02 26.75
C ILE A 551 5.92 8.24 25.66
N MET A 552 5.87 7.41 24.65
CA MET A 552 6.82 7.43 23.54
C MET A 552 6.14 7.07 22.21
N GLU A 553 6.85 7.31 21.13
CA GLU A 553 6.49 6.88 19.79
C GLU A 553 6.15 5.36 19.79
N LEU A 554 5.05 5.00 19.16
CA LEU A 554 4.73 3.60 18.92
C LEU A 554 5.46 3.11 17.67
N VAL A 555 6.26 2.06 17.83
CA VAL A 555 6.85 1.33 16.69
C VAL A 555 6.03 0.06 16.50
N GLU A 556 5.28 -0.02 15.42
CA GLU A 556 4.57 -1.24 15.05
C GLU A 556 5.54 -2.21 14.37
N GLY A 557 5.96 -3.24 15.10
CA GLY A 557 6.95 -4.19 14.63
C GLY A 557 7.41 -5.13 15.73
N LEU A 558 8.69 -5.49 15.70
CA LEU A 558 9.31 -6.39 16.68
C LEU A 558 10.78 -6.01 16.92
N SER A 559 11.38 -6.52 17.97
CA SER A 559 12.79 -6.33 18.22
C SER A 559 13.64 -7.18 17.26
N LEU A 560 14.87 -6.72 16.99
CA LEU A 560 15.84 -7.52 16.23
C LEU A 560 16.11 -8.88 16.89
N GLY A 561 16.08 -8.95 18.23
CA GLY A 561 16.22 -10.19 18.99
C GLY A 561 15.08 -11.17 18.71
N GLU A 562 13.83 -10.68 18.72
CA GLU A 562 12.67 -11.50 18.34
C GLU A 562 12.76 -11.96 16.88
N TYR A 563 13.23 -11.10 15.98
CA TYR A 563 13.40 -11.45 14.57
C TYR A 563 14.47 -12.51 14.34
N ILE A 564 15.63 -12.39 15.02
CA ILE A 564 16.70 -13.41 14.98
C ILE A 564 16.20 -14.74 15.51
N SER A 565 15.49 -14.75 16.65
CA SER A 565 14.90 -15.97 17.23
C SER A 565 13.91 -16.62 16.28
N TYR A 566 13.03 -15.83 15.67
CA TYR A 566 12.08 -16.29 14.67
C TYR A 566 12.77 -16.97 13.48
N LEU A 567 13.82 -16.36 12.93
CA LEU A 567 14.56 -16.92 11.79
C LEU A 567 15.28 -18.22 12.18
N LYS A 568 15.87 -18.26 13.37
CA LYS A 568 16.54 -19.45 13.90
C LYS A 568 15.56 -20.61 14.06
N ASP A 569 14.38 -20.37 14.66
CA ASP A 569 13.34 -21.39 14.86
C ASP A 569 12.79 -21.94 13.52
N ASN A 570 12.86 -21.14 12.47
CA ASN A 570 12.41 -21.50 11.13
C ASN A 570 13.55 -21.95 10.18
N ASN A 571 14.78 -22.15 10.65
CA ASN A 571 15.95 -22.51 9.86
C ASN A 571 16.18 -21.56 8.67
N ARG A 572 16.00 -20.27 8.87
CA ARG A 572 16.16 -19.22 7.83
C ARG A 572 17.28 -18.26 8.23
N THR A 573 17.82 -17.53 7.29
CA THR A 573 18.87 -16.52 7.48
C THR A 573 18.32 -15.13 7.18
N ILE A 574 18.95 -14.10 7.74
CA ILE A 574 18.65 -12.72 7.36
C ILE A 574 19.21 -12.45 5.96
N ASP A 575 18.41 -11.82 5.14
CA ASP A 575 18.84 -11.34 3.83
C ASP A 575 19.98 -10.31 3.97
N LYS A 576 20.94 -10.35 3.03
CA LYS A 576 22.11 -9.50 3.04
C LYS A 576 21.75 -8.00 3.00
N ASP A 577 20.83 -7.62 2.12
CA ASP A 577 20.43 -6.22 1.94
C ASP A 577 19.70 -5.71 3.18
N ILE A 578 18.87 -6.56 3.79
CA ILE A 578 18.20 -6.27 5.08
C ILE A 578 19.26 -6.10 6.18
N THR A 579 20.26 -6.97 6.24
CA THR A 579 21.37 -6.85 7.21
C THR A 579 22.08 -5.52 7.06
N ILE A 580 22.43 -5.11 5.84
CA ILE A 580 23.10 -3.82 5.55
C ILE A 580 22.16 -2.67 5.91
N LYS A 581 20.88 -2.72 5.53
CA LYS A 581 19.88 -1.70 5.86
C LYS A 581 19.75 -1.47 7.37
N ILE A 582 19.65 -2.53 8.15
CA ILE A 582 19.58 -2.44 9.61
C ILE A 582 20.88 -1.86 10.17
N LEU A 583 22.03 -2.36 9.73
CA LEU A 583 23.34 -1.92 10.18
C LEU A 583 23.57 -0.42 9.95
N LEU A 584 23.30 0.09 8.76
CA LEU A 584 23.46 1.52 8.42
C LEU A 584 22.62 2.40 9.35
N GLN A 585 21.41 2.00 9.69
CA GLN A 585 20.52 2.75 10.56
C GLN A 585 20.94 2.71 12.03
N VAL A 586 21.38 1.53 12.53
CA VAL A 586 21.94 1.42 13.88
C VAL A 586 23.19 2.31 14.02
N VAL A 587 24.10 2.26 13.05
CA VAL A 587 25.32 3.09 13.05
C VAL A 587 24.97 4.57 12.96
N SER A 588 23.94 4.95 12.20
CA SER A 588 23.46 6.34 12.13
C SER A 588 22.99 6.85 13.50
N GLY A 589 22.20 6.07 14.23
CA GLY A 589 21.75 6.39 15.59
C GLY A 589 22.90 6.48 16.58
N LEU A 590 23.82 5.52 16.56
CA LEU A 590 25.02 5.52 17.42
C LEU A 590 25.93 6.72 17.13
N ARG A 591 26.15 7.03 15.85
CA ARG A 591 26.98 8.19 15.48
C ARG A 591 26.39 9.49 16.02
N TYR A 592 25.07 9.67 15.91
CA TYR A 592 24.39 10.82 16.48
C TYR A 592 24.59 10.88 18.01
N MET A 593 24.44 9.78 18.73
CA MET A 593 24.65 9.74 20.17
C MET A 593 26.09 10.10 20.55
N HIS A 594 27.09 9.47 19.91
CA HIS A 594 28.50 9.64 20.22
C HIS A 594 29.05 11.03 19.87
N LYS A 595 28.65 11.60 18.70
CA LYS A 595 29.23 12.82 18.15
C LYS A 595 28.43 14.08 18.38
N ASN A 596 27.10 13.98 18.40
CA ASN A 596 26.24 15.16 18.53
C ASN A 596 25.68 15.31 19.95
N ALA A 597 25.31 14.19 20.60
CA ALA A 597 24.73 14.23 21.92
C ALA A 597 25.75 14.00 23.06
N ASN A 598 26.94 13.50 22.78
CA ASN A 598 27.96 13.07 23.74
C ASN A 598 27.42 12.05 24.75
N VAL A 599 26.67 11.06 24.26
CA VAL A 599 26.00 10.00 25.04
C VAL A 599 26.59 8.66 24.67
N ILE A 600 26.88 7.84 25.68
CA ILE A 600 27.22 6.42 25.57
C ILE A 600 25.94 5.64 25.86
N PHE A 601 25.55 4.75 24.96
CA PHE A 601 24.27 4.01 25.07
C PHE A 601 24.29 2.91 26.13
N ARG A 602 25.39 2.16 26.22
CA ARG A 602 25.73 1.13 27.23
C ARG A 602 24.90 -0.16 27.17
N ASP A 603 23.70 -0.13 26.65
CA ASP A 603 22.81 -1.31 26.57
C ASP A 603 22.41 -1.60 25.10
N LEU A 604 23.38 -1.55 24.20
CA LEU A 604 23.17 -1.93 22.82
C LEU A 604 23.13 -3.45 22.71
N ASN A 605 21.93 -3.97 22.44
CA ASN A 605 21.66 -5.40 22.25
C ASN A 605 20.47 -5.57 21.28
N PRO A 606 20.24 -6.76 20.67
CA PRO A 606 19.18 -6.95 19.70
C PRO A 606 17.76 -6.65 20.21
N ASN A 607 17.50 -6.79 21.51
CA ASN A 607 16.17 -6.50 22.08
C ASN A 607 15.89 -4.99 22.19
N ASN A 608 16.95 -4.16 22.21
CA ASN A 608 16.85 -2.71 22.24
C ASN A 608 16.89 -2.05 20.83
N ILE A 609 16.77 -2.86 19.79
CA ILE A 609 16.68 -2.43 18.40
C ILE A 609 15.30 -2.85 17.86
N MET A 610 14.37 -1.91 17.75
CA MET A 610 13.07 -2.17 17.16
C MET A 610 13.12 -2.04 15.63
N LEU A 611 12.44 -2.93 14.96
CA LEU A 611 12.27 -2.97 13.52
C LEU A 611 10.78 -2.77 13.19
N ASP A 612 10.47 -1.81 12.33
CA ASP A 612 9.13 -1.72 11.75
C ASP A 612 8.95 -2.73 10.60
N TYR A 613 7.78 -2.76 9.98
CA TYR A 613 7.46 -3.68 8.89
C TYR A 613 8.31 -3.50 7.62
N SER A 614 8.97 -2.35 7.50
CA SER A 614 9.88 -2.02 6.40
C SER A 614 11.35 -2.16 6.80
N PHE A 615 11.66 -2.76 7.95
CA PHE A 615 13.00 -2.84 8.54
C PHE A 615 13.64 -1.48 8.82
N ASN A 616 12.83 -0.44 9.12
CA ASN A 616 13.36 0.77 9.67
C ASN A 616 13.64 0.57 11.15
N VAL A 617 14.78 1.13 11.59
CA VAL A 617 15.32 0.91 12.94
C VAL A 617 14.94 2.06 13.87
N LYS A 618 14.55 1.71 15.10
CA LYS A 618 14.48 2.61 16.25
C LYS A 618 15.27 2.01 17.41
N LEU A 619 16.28 2.73 17.90
CA LEU A 619 16.96 2.39 19.15
C LEU A 619 16.06 2.76 20.32
N ILE A 620 15.87 1.83 21.24
CA ILE A 620 14.97 1.97 22.40
C ILE A 620 15.74 1.71 23.70
N ASP A 621 15.17 2.11 24.82
CA ASP A 621 15.63 1.87 26.19
C ASP A 621 16.95 2.54 26.56
N PHE A 622 16.83 3.77 27.08
CA PHE A 622 17.94 4.63 27.52
C PHE A 622 18.23 4.56 29.02
N GLY A 623 17.70 3.54 29.71
CA GLY A 623 17.83 3.38 31.17
C GLY A 623 19.26 3.29 31.68
N LEU A 624 20.17 2.80 30.84
CA LEU A 624 21.60 2.70 31.16
C LEU A 624 22.47 3.77 30.48
N ALA A 625 21.90 4.65 29.62
CA ALA A 625 22.65 5.66 28.89
C ALA A 625 23.29 6.72 29.82
N VAL A 626 24.47 7.20 29.45
CA VAL A 626 25.22 8.20 30.24
C VAL A 626 25.86 9.25 29.35
N GLU A 627 25.96 10.50 29.84
CA GLU A 627 26.75 11.56 29.21
C GLU A 627 28.26 11.30 29.45
N GLU A 628 29.09 11.50 28.43
CA GLU A 628 30.54 11.39 28.57
C GLU A 628 31.06 12.29 29.69
N GLY A 629 32.04 11.82 30.43
CA GLY A 629 32.65 12.57 31.57
C GLY A 629 31.87 12.46 32.89
N LYS A 630 30.64 11.96 32.90
CA LYS A 630 29.89 11.66 34.13
C LYS A 630 30.08 10.22 34.63
N THR A 631 30.88 9.44 33.95
CA THR A 631 31.19 8.04 34.30
C THR A 631 32.05 7.99 35.56
N LYS A 632 31.42 7.92 36.74
CA LYS A 632 32.11 7.46 37.97
C LYS A 632 32.37 5.97 37.82
N LYS A 633 33.49 5.46 38.43
CA LYS A 633 33.80 4.03 38.48
C LYS A 633 32.55 3.24 38.82
N VAL A 634 32.32 2.17 38.08
CA VAL A 634 31.15 1.28 38.11
C VAL A 634 30.79 0.80 39.54
N SER A 635 31.73 0.84 40.50
CA SER A 635 31.58 0.38 41.86
C SER A 635 30.43 0.97 42.70
N ASN A 636 29.91 2.15 42.36
CA ASN A 636 28.83 2.81 43.10
C ASN A 636 27.43 2.66 42.50
N ILE A 637 27.33 2.17 41.28
CA ILE A 637 26.02 1.96 40.59
C ILE A 637 25.69 0.45 40.55
N LEU A 638 26.71 -0.39 40.62
CA LEU A 638 26.60 -1.84 40.45
C LEU A 638 26.10 -2.63 41.67
N ASN A 639 26.06 -2.06 42.87
CA ASN A 639 25.50 -2.79 44.02
C ASN A 639 24.00 -3.09 43.92
N GLN A 640 23.27 -2.34 43.03
CA GLN A 640 21.89 -2.64 42.68
C GLN A 640 21.74 -3.23 41.27
N SER A 641 22.66 -2.94 40.35
CA SER A 641 22.55 -3.33 38.92
C SER A 641 23.31 -4.63 38.59
N VAL A 642 24.26 -5.09 39.39
CA VAL A 642 25.05 -6.31 39.09
C VAL A 642 24.18 -7.56 39.02
N GLN A 643 23.10 -7.60 39.79
CA GLN A 643 22.18 -8.75 39.76
C GLN A 643 21.37 -8.79 38.47
N PHE A 644 21.10 -7.61 37.82
CA PHE A 644 20.34 -7.52 36.59
C PHE A 644 21.19 -7.62 35.29
N VAL A 645 22.52 -7.32 35.38
CA VAL A 645 23.44 -7.46 34.23
C VAL A 645 23.66 -8.94 33.87
N PHE A 646 23.36 -9.86 34.78
CA PHE A 646 23.63 -11.31 34.61
C PHE A 646 22.56 -12.10 33.83
N GLU A 647 21.39 -11.52 33.49
CA GLU A 647 20.29 -12.31 32.90
C GLU A 647 20.08 -12.16 31.35
N GLY A 648 20.92 -11.47 30.60
CA GLY A 648 20.77 -11.41 29.14
C GLY A 648 21.78 -10.52 28.42
N SER A 649 22.26 -9.45 29.05
CA SER A 649 23.16 -8.46 28.40
C SER A 649 24.64 -8.82 28.45
N VAL A 650 25.04 -9.85 29.17
CA VAL A 650 26.45 -10.27 29.34
C VAL A 650 27.11 -10.59 27.99
N MET A 651 26.38 -11.17 27.04
CA MET A 651 26.87 -11.60 25.75
C MET A 651 27.31 -10.43 24.85
N TYR A 652 26.81 -9.21 25.11
CA TYR A 652 27.10 -8.00 24.35
C TYR A 652 28.01 -7.04 25.12
N SER A 653 28.28 -7.33 26.40
CA SER A 653 29.13 -6.49 27.25
C SER A 653 30.59 -6.60 26.84
N SER A 654 31.29 -5.46 26.84
CA SER A 654 32.70 -5.39 26.44
C SER A 654 33.65 -5.88 27.53
N PRO A 655 34.91 -6.25 27.19
CA PRO A 655 35.91 -6.71 28.15
C PRO A 655 36.16 -5.73 29.31
N GLU A 656 36.15 -4.43 29.03
CA GLU A 656 36.32 -3.37 30.07
C GLU A 656 35.14 -3.33 31.06
N VAL A 657 33.92 -3.63 30.59
CA VAL A 657 32.73 -3.75 31.45
C VAL A 657 32.89 -4.95 32.36
N MET A 658 33.32 -6.12 31.83
CA MET A 658 33.55 -7.35 32.59
C MET A 658 34.64 -7.17 33.65
N LYS A 659 35.64 -6.36 33.34
CA LYS A 659 36.76 -6.07 34.27
C LYS A 659 36.46 -4.93 35.23
N ASN A 660 35.25 -4.36 35.19
CA ASN A 660 34.84 -3.24 36.03
C ASN A 660 35.69 -1.96 35.82
N GLU A 661 36.13 -1.74 34.57
CA GLU A 661 36.88 -0.58 34.14
C GLU A 661 35.93 0.57 33.71
N ILE A 662 36.51 1.69 33.24
CA ILE A 662 35.76 2.85 32.77
C ILE A 662 35.08 2.53 31.43
N ILE A 663 33.76 2.71 31.35
CA ILE A 663 32.97 2.55 30.16
C ILE A 663 33.19 3.77 29.25
N SER A 664 33.24 3.52 27.93
CA SER A 664 33.46 4.52 26.91
C SER A 664 32.67 4.23 25.64
N TYR A 665 32.73 5.08 24.63
CA TYR A 665 32.08 4.90 23.33
C TYR A 665 32.47 3.58 22.64
N GLU A 666 33.70 3.12 22.85
CA GLU A 666 34.20 1.86 22.29
C GLU A 666 33.47 0.63 22.86
N SER A 667 32.81 0.76 24.02
CA SER A 667 31.96 -0.30 24.57
C SER A 667 30.71 -0.53 23.71
N ASP A 668 30.09 0.54 23.18
CA ASP A 668 28.98 0.42 22.22
C ASP A 668 29.44 -0.17 20.89
N ILE A 669 30.69 0.11 20.46
CA ILE A 669 31.27 -0.48 19.24
C ILE A 669 31.52 -1.98 19.40
N TRP A 670 31.91 -2.46 20.59
CA TRP A 670 31.99 -3.88 20.87
C TRP A 670 30.61 -4.54 20.73
N ALA A 671 29.59 -3.97 21.37
CA ALA A 671 28.22 -4.47 21.29
C ALA A 671 27.69 -4.50 19.85
N LEU A 672 28.00 -3.45 19.05
CA LEU A 672 27.69 -3.41 17.61
C LEU A 672 28.33 -4.61 16.87
N GLY A 673 29.61 -4.91 17.16
CA GLY A 673 30.28 -6.08 16.59
C GLY A 673 29.60 -7.40 16.94
N CYS A 674 29.12 -7.55 18.18
CA CYS A 674 28.35 -8.73 18.60
C CYS A 674 27.04 -8.85 17.84
N ILE A 675 26.31 -7.75 17.66
CA ILE A 675 25.02 -7.73 16.95
C ILE A 675 25.20 -8.06 15.47
N ILE A 676 26.20 -7.49 14.80
CA ILE A 676 26.49 -7.81 13.39
C ILE A 676 26.80 -9.30 13.24
N TYR A 677 27.63 -9.84 14.13
CA TYR A 677 27.94 -11.27 14.14
C TYR A 677 26.66 -12.12 14.28
N GLU A 678 25.80 -11.74 15.23
CA GLU A 678 24.57 -12.47 15.51
C GLU A 678 23.55 -12.38 14.38
N MET A 679 23.43 -11.26 13.68
CA MET A 679 22.61 -11.16 12.47
C MET A 679 23.07 -12.14 11.38
N ILE A 680 24.38 -12.42 11.29
CA ILE A 680 24.94 -13.32 10.27
C ILE A 680 24.81 -14.80 10.71
N LYS A 681 25.12 -15.11 11.96
CA LYS A 681 25.22 -16.50 12.47
C LYS A 681 23.96 -16.96 13.20
N LEU A 682 22.99 -16.08 13.48
CA LEU A 682 21.81 -16.32 14.31
C LEU A 682 22.16 -16.85 15.72
N LYS A 683 23.36 -16.56 16.18
CA LYS A 683 23.86 -16.84 17.53
C LYS A 683 24.87 -15.77 17.93
N PRO A 684 24.95 -15.36 19.21
CA PRO A 684 25.94 -14.40 19.67
C PRO A 684 27.37 -14.96 19.51
N PRO A 685 28.39 -14.08 19.34
CA PRO A 685 29.79 -14.52 19.19
C PRO A 685 30.34 -15.18 20.46
N PHE A 686 29.88 -14.71 21.62
CA PHE A 686 30.30 -15.20 22.91
C PHE A 686 29.16 -15.97 23.60
N SER A 687 29.32 -17.25 23.77
CA SER A 687 28.34 -18.16 24.37
C SER A 687 29.03 -19.16 25.32
N GLY A 688 28.28 -19.75 26.20
CA GLY A 688 28.75 -20.76 27.12
C GLY A 688 27.65 -21.17 28.09
N ASP A 689 27.82 -22.36 28.73
CA ASP A 689 26.81 -22.92 29.63
C ASP A 689 26.67 -22.14 30.94
N TYR A 690 27.69 -21.36 31.29
CA TYR A 690 27.71 -20.53 32.50
C TYR A 690 28.15 -19.11 32.20
N SER A 691 27.58 -18.13 32.89
CA SER A 691 27.91 -16.70 32.72
C SER A 691 29.42 -16.41 32.90
N LEU A 692 30.10 -17.12 33.75
CA LEU A 692 31.55 -17.00 33.94
C LEU A 692 32.34 -17.45 32.70
N THR A 693 31.89 -18.49 32.01
CA THR A 693 32.50 -18.97 30.76
C THR A 693 32.34 -17.92 29.65
N VAL A 694 31.16 -17.31 29.56
CA VAL A 694 30.90 -16.20 28.62
C VAL A 694 31.82 -15.02 28.92
N ALA A 695 31.90 -14.59 30.19
CA ALA A 695 32.76 -13.49 30.62
C ALA A 695 34.25 -13.74 30.32
N ASN A 696 34.76 -14.97 30.53
CA ASN A 696 36.12 -15.33 30.16
C ASN A 696 36.35 -15.27 28.66
N ASN A 697 35.43 -15.84 27.84
CA ASN A 697 35.50 -15.78 26.39
C ASN A 697 35.52 -14.34 25.89
N VAL A 698 34.70 -13.44 26.45
CA VAL A 698 34.68 -12.00 26.15
C VAL A 698 36.03 -11.36 26.48
N CYS A 699 36.58 -11.60 27.69
CA CYS A 699 37.85 -11.02 28.12
C CYS A 699 39.05 -11.51 27.32
N GLU A 700 39.01 -12.73 26.77
CA GLU A 700 40.00 -13.30 25.89
C GLU A 700 39.79 -13.00 24.40
N GLY A 701 38.61 -12.52 24.04
CA GLY A 701 38.23 -12.32 22.64
C GLY A 701 38.07 -13.61 21.84
N LYS A 702 37.64 -14.68 22.55
CA LYS A 702 37.57 -16.03 22.00
C LYS A 702 36.19 -16.32 21.42
N TYR A 703 36.07 -16.25 20.10
CA TYR A 703 34.85 -16.57 19.35
C TYR A 703 35.18 -17.20 17.98
N GLU A 704 34.21 -17.89 17.39
CA GLU A 704 34.31 -18.43 16.03
C GLU A 704 34.36 -17.29 15.02
N LYS A 705 35.46 -17.12 14.30
CA LYS A 705 35.61 -16.02 13.35
C LYS A 705 34.77 -16.21 12.10
N LEU A 706 34.17 -15.14 11.59
CA LEU A 706 33.51 -15.13 10.29
C LEU A 706 34.52 -15.39 9.18
N ASN A 707 34.10 -16.10 8.15
CA ASN A 707 34.90 -16.45 6.98
C ASN A 707 34.18 -16.09 5.67
N ASN A 708 34.86 -16.21 4.52
CA ASN A 708 34.32 -15.84 3.21
C ASN A 708 33.14 -16.72 2.74
N ASN A 709 32.80 -17.81 3.45
CA ASN A 709 31.67 -18.67 3.12
C ASN A 709 30.37 -18.20 3.82
N ASP A 710 30.41 -17.15 4.62
CA ASP A 710 29.27 -16.66 5.42
C ASP A 710 28.32 -15.74 4.61
N PHE A 711 28.34 -15.78 3.29
CA PHE A 711 27.47 -15.01 2.37
C PHE A 711 27.38 -13.50 2.68
N ILE A 712 28.44 -12.91 3.23
CA ILE A 712 28.51 -11.49 3.60
C ILE A 712 29.74 -10.83 2.97
N GLU A 713 29.69 -9.51 2.80
CA GLU A 713 30.81 -8.73 2.23
C GLU A 713 32.05 -8.76 3.14
N LYS A 714 33.22 -8.76 2.50
CA LYS A 714 34.52 -8.76 3.20
C LYS A 714 34.66 -7.57 4.15
N GLU A 715 34.07 -6.44 3.79
CA GLU A 715 34.06 -5.21 4.59
C GLU A 715 33.31 -5.44 5.90
N ILE A 716 32.19 -6.17 5.89
CA ILE A 716 31.42 -6.49 7.10
C ILE A 716 32.19 -7.48 7.98
N ILE A 717 32.82 -8.48 7.39
CA ILE A 717 33.72 -9.39 8.15
C ILE A 717 34.83 -8.60 8.82
N LYS A 718 35.48 -7.69 8.09
CA LYS A 718 36.52 -6.81 8.62
C LYS A 718 35.98 -5.90 9.72
N LEU A 719 34.75 -5.39 9.56
CA LEU A 719 34.08 -4.58 10.56
C LEU A 719 33.92 -5.34 11.88
N VAL A 720 33.35 -6.55 11.86
CA VAL A 720 33.20 -7.40 13.04
C VAL A 720 34.55 -7.65 13.71
N GLN A 721 35.59 -8.01 12.94
CA GLN A 721 36.92 -8.28 13.47
C GLN A 721 37.54 -7.09 14.18
N ASN A 722 37.30 -5.86 13.71
CA ASN A 722 37.84 -4.64 14.31
C ASN A 722 36.94 -4.04 15.42
N CYS A 723 35.67 -4.41 15.44
CA CYS A 723 34.79 -4.10 16.58
C CYS A 723 35.06 -5.03 17.77
N LEU A 724 35.35 -6.32 17.54
CA LEU A 724 35.59 -7.31 18.59
C LEU A 724 37.10 -7.43 18.95
N VAL A 725 37.75 -6.28 19.15
CA VAL A 725 39.13 -6.17 19.63
C VAL A 725 39.13 -5.94 21.13
N VAL A 726 39.78 -6.83 21.89
CA VAL A 726 39.85 -6.77 23.37
C VAL A 726 40.53 -5.48 23.86
N ASP A 727 41.63 -5.10 23.22
CA ASP A 727 42.31 -3.84 23.53
C ASP A 727 41.47 -2.65 23.02
N ARG A 728 40.80 -1.97 23.95
CA ARG A 728 39.96 -0.80 23.68
C ARG A 728 40.62 0.27 22.80
N LYS A 729 41.91 0.51 22.96
CA LYS A 729 42.66 1.55 22.20
C LYS A 729 42.87 1.18 20.75
N LYS A 730 42.83 -0.11 20.42
CA LYS A 730 42.95 -0.65 19.05
C LYS A 730 41.60 -0.92 18.39
N ARG A 731 40.52 -0.94 19.20
CA ARG A 731 39.15 -1.14 18.70
C ARG A 731 38.74 0.05 17.84
N TYR A 732 37.96 -0.18 16.80
CA TYR A 732 37.37 0.88 15.99
C TYR A 732 36.53 1.82 16.86
N ASN A 733 36.55 3.12 16.49
CA ASN A 733 35.56 4.09 16.94
C ASN A 733 34.46 4.25 15.87
N ILE A 734 33.45 5.06 16.16
CA ILE A 734 32.29 5.23 15.25
C ILE A 734 32.69 5.82 13.89
N ASP A 735 33.75 6.66 13.81
CA ASP A 735 34.19 7.22 12.54
C ASP A 735 34.85 6.17 11.65
N ASN A 736 35.63 5.24 12.22
CA ASN A 736 36.20 4.10 11.49
C ASN A 736 35.10 3.19 10.95
N VAL A 737 34.05 2.96 11.75
CA VAL A 737 32.87 2.19 11.33
C VAL A 737 32.20 2.86 10.14
N CYS A 738 31.89 4.16 10.22
CA CYS A 738 31.29 4.92 9.15
C CYS A 738 32.14 4.95 7.87
N GLN A 739 33.46 5.08 8.00
CA GLN A 739 34.37 5.07 6.86
C GLN A 739 34.32 3.73 6.11
N LEU A 740 34.28 2.61 6.84
CA LEU A 740 34.22 1.29 6.23
C LEU A 740 32.86 1.01 5.57
N LEU A 741 31.77 1.56 6.11
CA LEU A 741 30.41 1.43 5.57
C LEU A 741 30.08 2.45 4.48
N GLY A 742 30.97 3.39 4.18
CA GLY A 742 30.75 4.43 3.18
C GLY A 742 30.26 3.94 1.81
N PRO A 743 30.88 2.89 1.21
CA PRO A 743 30.40 2.34 -0.06
C PRO A 743 28.93 1.89 -0.03
N PHE A 744 28.52 1.17 1.00
CA PHE A 744 27.13 0.69 1.15
C PHE A 744 26.15 1.85 1.36
N LEU A 745 26.56 2.96 1.97
CA LEU A 745 25.72 4.13 2.12
C LEU A 745 25.48 4.82 0.77
N PHE A 746 26.47 4.87 -0.11
CA PHE A 746 26.32 5.40 -1.47
C PHE A 746 25.34 4.59 -2.29
N ASP A 747 25.43 3.26 -2.23
CA ASP A 747 24.52 2.36 -2.93
C ASP A 747 23.08 2.55 -2.41
N TYR A 748 22.90 2.58 -1.11
CA TYR A 748 21.59 2.81 -0.47
C TYR A 748 20.97 4.18 -0.83
N ILE A 749 21.76 5.26 -0.86
CA ILE A 749 21.27 6.60 -1.25
C ILE A 749 20.96 6.65 -2.76
N SER A 750 21.72 5.99 -3.61
CA SER A 750 21.49 5.94 -5.05
C SER A 750 20.19 5.20 -5.39
N GLU A 751 19.86 4.16 -4.65
CA GLU A 751 18.59 3.45 -4.77
C GLU A 751 17.39 4.34 -4.38
N ILE A 752 17.47 5.08 -3.27
CA ILE A 752 16.41 6.02 -2.84
C ILE A 752 16.21 7.17 -3.83
N LYS A 753 17.27 7.65 -4.50
CA LYS A 753 17.15 8.75 -5.49
C LYS A 753 16.57 8.30 -6.83
N ASN A 754 16.66 7.01 -7.14
CA ASN A 754 16.11 6.44 -8.37
C ASN A 754 14.64 6.00 -8.19
N GLU A 755 14.11 6.03 -6.98
CA GLU A 755 12.70 5.95 -6.62
C GLU A 755 12.01 7.34 -6.67
#